data_454be3f33060947d446d8c1726653295
#
_entry.id   454be3f33060947d446d8c1726653295
#
_cell.length_a   1.000
_cell.length_b   1.000
_cell.length_c   1.000
_cell.angle_alpha   90.00
_cell.angle_beta   90.00
_cell.angle_gamma   90.00
#
_symmetry.space_group_name_H-M   'P 1'
#
loop_
_entity.id
_entity.type
_entity.pdbx_description
1 polymer ?
#
loop_
_entity_poly.entity_id
_entity_poly.type
_entity_poly.pdbx_seq_one_letter_code
_entity_poly.pdbx_strand_id
1 'polypeptide(L)'
;MKRSSVFSSPGSSRPSSRGSDPNPRQRPPECAENSYCTSVDTALANTASVSSINKQLPEVFPRKGIFMEIINPNGKKTVRMSTEWLGRELTLEVNRVGFRSTSSVLVTYGDTVVLGSVVVGTKPVVQDFFPLSIDYEEKFYAAGKISGSRFIKREGKPADEAVLVGRLIDRPIRPLFPKGYRQEVQVVCTVLSMDPNFRPDCVAMVAASAALMNAGVPFDGPVAGVRIGRINGEFKAFLSPEEREKSPLDLVVACKDGKVMMVEAGANEVPEDMIIEAMHWAVKNVQPALDLQRKLAEQVAAAKQEYELILPSEEVLQEVADWTEGKFGSKVRGNVMERAQILDELKYKMHDEFALSKGQGETDNEKVEWYDANLRDVYDQAFELAVHKEVRRGIIEEGVRPDGRKLDEVRPLSSQVSILPRTHGSSLFTRGVTQAMNIVTLAPLSYAQEVDTMEITEGKRRYMHHYNAPKYTVGEPGRLGSPGRREIGHGYLAERALIPVLPSEEDFPYAIRSVTEIMSQNGSTSMAATCSSCMALLDAGVPLKRPVSGVAMGLMVDVPKGTEITADDIDKAYVLTDLMDAEDFAGDMDFKVTGTEEGITALQMDMKVHGLPVEIMEKALKQSHQGRMFILEHIKSVISEPAKMSEYAPRIEKLMIKPEKIGAVIGKGGETINKITSETGAEVNIEDSGLVTISGVNAEAIEKALEWVKSLVEEPEVGKIYKGKVATIKDFGAFVTILPGIDGMLHISQITDKKRLAKVTEVLHEGDEIKVRLVAIDDRGKLSLSMIGVEQ
;
A
#
# COMPACT_ATOMS: atom_id res chain seq x y z
N MET A 1 42.32 -22.70 27.28
CA MET A 1 42.74 -24.05 27.62
C MET A 1 41.62 -25.03 27.29
N LYS A 2 41.96 -26.08 26.58
CA LYS A 2 41.14 -27.16 26.03
C LYS A 2 40.12 -27.76 26.99
N ARG A 3 38.91 -28.07 26.50
CA ARG A 3 38.44 -29.48 26.39
C ARG A 3 37.17 -29.56 25.54
N SER A 4 37.31 -30.31 24.50
CA SER A 4 36.34 -30.93 23.65
C SER A 4 35.55 -32.06 24.34
N SER A 5 34.28 -32.25 24.02
CA SER A 5 33.66 -33.57 24.06
C SER A 5 32.59 -33.68 22.93
N VAL A 6 32.90 -34.62 22.09
CA VAL A 6 32.14 -35.27 21.02
C VAL A 6 31.01 -36.08 21.64
N PHE A 7 29.80 -36.06 21.09
CA PHE A 7 28.90 -37.20 21.13
C PHE A 7 28.18 -37.39 19.80
N SER A 8 28.30 -38.60 19.33
CA SER A 8 27.93 -39.22 18.11
C SER A 8 26.43 -39.56 18.04
N SER A 9 25.91 -39.47 16.82
CA SER A 9 24.64 -40.04 16.37
C SER A 9 24.62 -41.59 16.46
N PRO A 10 23.43 -42.21 16.47
CA PRO A 10 23.26 -43.43 15.69
C PRO A 10 22.11 -43.29 14.66
N GLY A 11 22.41 -43.71 13.44
CA GLY A 11 21.48 -43.96 12.38
C GLY A 11 20.79 -45.32 12.52
N SER A 12 19.66 -45.48 11.86
CA SER A 12 19.12 -46.73 11.32
C SER A 12 18.07 -46.39 10.27
N SER A 13 18.37 -46.61 9.03
CA SER A 13 18.02 -47.78 8.18
C SER A 13 16.56 -47.79 7.68
N ARG A 14 16.44 -47.51 6.37
CA ARG A 14 15.28 -47.87 5.52
C ARG A 14 15.28 -49.39 5.29
N PRO A 15 14.13 -49.96 4.93
CA PRO A 15 14.11 -50.84 3.78
C PRO A 15 13.14 -50.43 2.67
N SER A 16 13.61 -50.63 1.48
CA SER A 16 12.91 -50.58 0.20
C SER A 16 12.12 -51.86 -0.01
N SER A 17 10.90 -51.77 -0.60
CA SER A 17 10.40 -52.85 -1.45
C SER A 17 9.50 -52.30 -2.57
N ARG A 18 9.83 -52.69 -3.77
CA ARG A 18 9.15 -52.55 -5.06
C ARG A 18 7.85 -53.35 -5.11
N GLY A 19 6.91 -52.91 -5.93
CA GLY A 19 6.06 -53.84 -6.61
C GLY A 19 4.66 -53.36 -6.99
N SER A 20 4.52 -53.08 -8.30
CA SER A 20 3.39 -53.36 -9.20
C SER A 20 2.06 -52.67 -9.06
N ASP A 21 1.78 -51.85 -10.08
CA ASP A 21 0.44 -51.58 -10.63
C ASP A 21 -0.26 -52.89 -11.10
N PRO A 22 -1.61 -53.02 -11.13
CA PRO A 22 -2.36 -52.41 -12.22
C PRO A 22 -3.77 -51.88 -11.86
N ASN A 23 -4.19 -50.86 -12.63
CA ASN A 23 -5.57 -50.46 -12.85
C ASN A 23 -6.50 -51.62 -13.28
N PRO A 24 -7.81 -51.68 -12.85
CA PRO A 24 -8.82 -51.25 -13.77
C PRO A 24 -10.04 -50.48 -13.16
N ARG A 25 -10.57 -49.62 -14.00
CA ARG A 25 -11.85 -48.90 -13.94
C ARG A 25 -12.98 -49.76 -13.33
N GLN A 26 -13.64 -49.20 -12.28
CA GLN A 26 -15.01 -49.59 -11.93
C GLN A 26 -15.91 -48.35 -11.90
N ARG A 27 -16.98 -48.41 -12.70
CA ARG A 27 -18.10 -47.48 -12.71
C ARG A 27 -18.91 -47.63 -11.41
N PRO A 28 -19.52 -46.56 -10.88
CA PRO A 28 -20.46 -46.67 -9.76
C PRO A 28 -21.78 -47.30 -10.25
N PRO A 29 -22.51 -48.05 -9.38
CA PRO A 29 -23.77 -48.70 -9.73
C PRO A 29 -24.91 -47.69 -9.86
N GLU A 30 -25.84 -48.03 -10.76
CA GLU A 30 -27.11 -47.36 -11.02
C GLU A 30 -27.95 -47.26 -9.74
N CYS A 31 -28.44 -46.05 -9.45
CA CYS A 31 -29.47 -45.84 -8.45
C CYS A 31 -30.81 -46.42 -8.96
N ALA A 32 -31.33 -47.34 -8.20
CA ALA A 32 -32.69 -47.83 -8.34
C ALA A 32 -33.71 -46.71 -8.13
N GLU A 33 -34.58 -46.55 -9.09
CA GLU A 33 -35.85 -45.82 -8.95
C GLU A 33 -36.70 -46.51 -7.88
N ASN A 34 -37.19 -45.78 -6.87
CA ASN A 34 -38.58 -45.73 -6.47
C ASN A 34 -38.77 -45.14 -5.05
N SER A 35 -39.90 -44.39 -4.98
CA SER A 35 -40.58 -43.95 -3.74
C SER A 35 -40.11 -42.64 -3.09
N TYR A 36 -40.39 -41.52 -3.76
CA TYR A 36 -40.73 -40.25 -3.07
C TYR A 36 -41.42 -39.26 -4.04
N CYS A 37 -42.49 -39.72 -4.66
CA CYS A 37 -43.31 -38.88 -5.55
C CYS A 37 -44.81 -39.11 -5.31
N THR A 38 -45.25 -39.10 -4.04
CA THR A 38 -46.70 -39.10 -3.71
C THR A 38 -46.95 -38.40 -2.35
N SER A 39 -46.52 -37.17 -2.19
CA SER A 39 -46.93 -36.35 -1.06
C SER A 39 -46.94 -34.82 -1.33
N VAL A 40 -46.99 -34.39 -2.58
CA VAL A 40 -47.08 -32.98 -2.93
C VAL A 40 -48.50 -32.53 -3.29
N ASP A 41 -49.43 -33.46 -3.59
CA ASP A 41 -50.80 -33.13 -4.00
C ASP A 41 -51.79 -32.92 -2.86
N THR A 42 -51.40 -33.06 -1.58
CA THR A 42 -52.31 -32.81 -0.43
C THR A 42 -52.00 -31.53 0.33
N ALA A 43 -51.01 -30.72 -0.11
CA ALA A 43 -50.65 -29.45 0.55
C ALA A 43 -51.25 -28.21 -0.18
N LEU A 44 -51.95 -28.40 -1.29
CA LEU A 44 -52.57 -27.28 -2.06
C LEU A 44 -54.02 -26.99 -1.71
N ALA A 45 -54.59 -27.65 -0.70
CA ALA A 45 -56.01 -27.41 -0.30
C ALA A 45 -56.15 -26.48 0.92
N ASN A 46 -55.07 -25.91 1.48
CA ASN A 46 -55.14 -24.98 2.61
C ASN A 46 -54.52 -23.58 2.31
N THR A 47 -54.67 -23.11 1.07
CA THR A 47 -54.22 -21.78 0.67
C THR A 47 -55.21 -20.64 0.99
N ALA A 48 -56.20 -20.86 1.86
CA ALA A 48 -57.12 -19.80 2.27
C ALA A 48 -56.73 -19.03 3.54
N SER A 49 -55.63 -19.37 4.20
CA SER A 49 -55.18 -18.63 5.38
C SER A 49 -53.88 -17.80 5.25
N VAL A 50 -53.19 -17.88 4.10
CA VAL A 50 -51.95 -17.09 3.88
C VAL A 50 -52.27 -15.69 3.28
N SER A 51 -53.45 -15.48 2.75
CA SER A 51 -53.88 -14.16 2.23
C SER A 51 -54.23 -13.13 3.33
N SER A 52 -54.40 -13.57 4.58
CA SER A 52 -54.72 -12.65 5.69
C SER A 52 -53.49 -12.16 6.46
N ILE A 53 -52.31 -12.77 6.28
CA ILE A 53 -51.04 -12.32 6.88
C ILE A 53 -50.35 -11.30 5.98
N ASN A 54 -50.60 -11.29 4.69
CA ASN A 54 -50.03 -10.32 3.76
C ASN A 54 -50.74 -8.95 3.71
N LYS A 55 -51.77 -8.72 4.54
CA LYS A 55 -52.47 -7.42 4.58
C LYS A 55 -52.04 -6.48 5.68
N GLN A 56 -50.95 -6.80 6.43
CA GLN A 56 -50.38 -5.93 7.47
C GLN A 56 -48.88 -5.71 7.37
N LEU A 57 -48.27 -5.92 6.21
CA LEU A 57 -46.97 -5.31 5.96
C LEU A 57 -47.25 -3.85 5.54
N PRO A 58 -46.80 -2.84 6.30
CA PRO A 58 -46.96 -1.47 5.86
C PRO A 58 -46.11 -1.29 4.59
N GLU A 59 -46.79 -1.01 3.51
CA GLU A 59 -46.17 -0.47 2.31
C GLU A 59 -45.50 0.86 2.71
N VAL A 60 -44.23 1.02 2.28
CA VAL A 60 -43.47 2.24 2.34
C VAL A 60 -42.69 2.45 3.64
N PHE A 61 -41.41 2.15 3.63
CA PHE A 61 -40.44 2.72 4.53
C PHE A 61 -40.41 4.24 4.41
N PRO A 62 -40.78 4.98 5.44
CA PRO A 62 -40.74 6.44 5.37
C PRO A 62 -39.29 6.94 5.29
N ARG A 63 -39.05 7.83 4.37
CA ARG A 63 -37.73 8.37 3.99
C ARG A 63 -37.15 9.44 4.94
N LYS A 64 -37.70 9.67 6.13
CA LYS A 64 -37.12 10.62 7.13
C LYS A 64 -37.51 10.24 8.54
N GLY A 65 -36.50 10.00 9.40
CA GLY A 65 -36.58 10.14 10.85
C GLY A 65 -37.52 9.24 11.64
N ILE A 66 -37.94 8.06 11.14
CA ILE A 66 -38.86 7.19 11.86
C ILE A 66 -38.12 5.94 12.32
N PHE A 67 -38.22 5.68 13.63
CA PHE A 67 -37.70 4.50 14.28
C PHE A 67 -38.55 3.27 13.89
N MET A 68 -37.91 2.24 13.34
CA MET A 68 -38.49 0.90 13.26
C MET A 68 -37.80 0.01 14.27
N GLU A 69 -38.52 -0.32 15.35
CA GLU A 69 -38.08 -1.34 16.30
C GLU A 69 -38.57 -2.71 15.81
N ILE A 70 -37.65 -3.54 15.35
CA ILE A 70 -37.94 -4.93 14.98
C ILE A 70 -37.15 -5.82 15.96
N ILE A 71 -37.86 -6.67 16.70
CA ILE A 71 -37.23 -7.71 17.54
C ILE A 71 -36.85 -8.85 16.59
N ASN A 72 -35.53 -9.06 16.41
CA ASN A 72 -35.02 -10.15 15.58
C ASN A 72 -35.01 -11.51 16.29
N PRO A 73 -34.76 -12.64 15.61
CA PRO A 73 -34.83 -13.99 16.19
C PRO A 73 -33.95 -14.24 17.41
N ASN A 74 -32.89 -13.43 17.63
CA ASN A 74 -32.00 -13.56 18.79
C ASN A 74 -32.35 -12.61 19.95
N GLY A 75 -33.52 -11.95 19.89
CA GLY A 75 -34.02 -11.07 20.95
C GLY A 75 -33.38 -9.67 20.99
N LYS A 76 -32.44 -9.38 20.09
CA LYS A 76 -31.82 -8.05 20.01
C LYS A 76 -32.71 -7.08 19.23
N LYS A 77 -32.74 -5.82 19.68
CA LYS A 77 -33.44 -4.75 18.96
C LYS A 77 -32.72 -4.39 17.66
N THR A 78 -33.49 -4.26 16.57
CA THR A 78 -33.03 -3.64 15.34
C THR A 78 -33.52 -2.19 15.32
N VAL A 79 -32.59 -1.25 15.26
CA VAL A 79 -32.92 0.18 15.21
C VAL A 79 -32.24 0.79 13.99
N ARG A 80 -32.98 1.66 13.29
CA ARG A 80 -32.49 2.43 12.15
C ARG A 80 -32.57 3.92 12.48
N MET A 81 -31.48 4.64 12.27
CA MET A 81 -31.42 6.10 12.40
C MET A 81 -30.68 6.71 11.24
N SER A 82 -31.05 7.94 10.87
CA SER A 82 -30.37 8.67 9.79
C SER A 82 -30.17 10.15 10.12
N THR A 83 -29.19 10.75 9.45
CA THR A 83 -28.91 12.18 9.47
C THR A 83 -28.39 12.62 8.09
N GLU A 84 -28.52 13.89 7.80
CA GLU A 84 -27.80 14.47 6.65
C GLU A 84 -26.34 14.72 7.04
N TRP A 85 -25.42 14.23 6.20
CA TRP A 85 -24.00 14.43 6.37
C TRP A 85 -23.35 14.78 5.03
N LEU A 86 -22.74 15.95 4.92
CA LEU A 86 -22.00 16.39 3.73
C LEU A 86 -22.80 16.24 2.42
N GLY A 87 -24.08 16.62 2.48
CA GLY A 87 -24.98 16.65 1.32
C GLY A 87 -25.64 15.31 0.94
N ARG A 88 -25.45 14.25 1.76
CA ARG A 88 -26.09 12.94 1.56
C ARG A 88 -26.67 12.40 2.87
N GLU A 89 -27.65 11.50 2.77
CA GLU A 89 -28.18 10.80 3.94
C GLU A 89 -27.22 9.71 4.41
N LEU A 90 -26.79 9.80 5.68
CA LEU A 90 -26.07 8.74 6.40
C LEU A 90 -27.07 7.98 7.25
N THR A 91 -27.19 6.66 7.06
CA THR A 91 -28.09 5.79 7.79
C THR A 91 -27.31 4.70 8.51
N LEU A 92 -27.64 4.47 9.79
CA LEU A 92 -27.11 3.37 10.61
C LEU A 92 -28.26 2.41 10.98
N GLU A 93 -28.07 1.12 10.71
CA GLU A 93 -29.01 0.04 11.10
C GLU A 93 -28.27 -1.00 11.95
N VAL A 94 -28.58 -1.07 13.23
CA VAL A 94 -27.93 -2.01 14.16
C VAL A 94 -28.70 -3.31 14.24
N ASN A 95 -27.98 -4.45 14.36
CA ASN A 95 -28.54 -5.80 14.56
C ASN A 95 -29.55 -6.28 13.48
N ARG A 96 -29.51 -5.72 12.28
CA ARG A 96 -30.35 -6.18 11.16
C ARG A 96 -29.85 -7.47 10.53
N VAL A 97 -28.52 -7.63 10.47
CA VAL A 97 -27.81 -8.78 9.91
C VAL A 97 -26.71 -9.19 10.86
N GLY A 98 -26.04 -10.34 10.64
CA GLY A 98 -24.91 -10.76 11.46
C GLY A 98 -25.28 -11.13 12.89
N PHE A 99 -26.39 -11.84 13.12
CA PHE A 99 -26.99 -12.13 14.45
C PHE A 99 -26.05 -12.87 15.42
N ARG A 100 -24.96 -13.47 14.98
CA ARG A 100 -23.99 -14.17 15.83
C ARG A 100 -22.81 -13.28 16.24
N SER A 101 -22.66 -12.11 15.66
CA SER A 101 -21.66 -11.13 16.08
C SER A 101 -22.04 -10.56 17.46
N THR A 102 -21.06 -10.10 18.23
CA THR A 102 -21.29 -9.36 19.46
C THR A 102 -22.12 -8.11 19.16
N SER A 103 -21.75 -7.39 18.07
CA SER A 103 -22.51 -6.29 17.49
C SER A 103 -22.33 -6.24 15.98
N SER A 104 -23.34 -5.78 15.25
CA SER A 104 -23.25 -5.52 13.81
C SER A 104 -24.05 -4.27 13.46
N VAL A 105 -23.47 -3.44 12.61
CA VAL A 105 -24.09 -2.21 12.09
C VAL A 105 -23.96 -2.18 10.58
N LEU A 106 -25.08 -2.00 9.91
CA LEU A 106 -25.13 -1.74 8.48
C LEU A 106 -25.19 -0.23 8.27
N VAL A 107 -24.18 0.32 7.59
CA VAL A 107 -24.07 1.76 7.31
C VAL A 107 -24.33 1.99 5.85
N THR A 108 -25.28 2.91 5.56
CA THR A 108 -25.60 3.33 4.21
C THR A 108 -25.31 4.80 4.04
N TYR A 109 -24.60 5.17 2.97
CA TYR A 109 -24.29 6.53 2.60
C TYR A 109 -24.40 6.67 1.06
N GLY A 110 -25.48 7.27 0.60
CA GLY A 110 -25.86 7.18 -0.81
C GLY A 110 -26.08 5.71 -1.22
N ASP A 111 -25.42 5.26 -2.29
CA ASP A 111 -25.47 3.88 -2.76
C ASP A 111 -24.40 2.97 -2.14
N THR A 112 -23.53 3.53 -1.31
CA THR A 112 -22.53 2.77 -0.56
C THR A 112 -23.13 2.15 0.69
N VAL A 113 -22.93 0.83 0.85
CA VAL A 113 -23.38 0.05 2.01
C VAL A 113 -22.22 -0.76 2.56
N VAL A 114 -21.89 -0.54 3.84
CA VAL A 114 -20.83 -1.26 4.55
C VAL A 114 -21.40 -1.92 5.80
N LEU A 115 -21.08 -3.20 5.99
CA LEU A 115 -21.37 -3.96 7.21
C LEU A 115 -20.15 -3.91 8.13
N GLY A 116 -20.28 -3.28 9.30
CA GLY A 116 -19.35 -3.39 10.40
C GLY A 116 -19.79 -4.49 11.36
N SER A 117 -18.97 -5.50 11.58
CA SER A 117 -19.23 -6.61 12.50
C SER A 117 -18.13 -6.69 13.54
N VAL A 118 -18.50 -6.81 14.83
CA VAL A 118 -17.59 -6.95 15.98
C VAL A 118 -17.81 -8.28 16.66
N VAL A 119 -16.73 -9.00 16.91
CA VAL A 119 -16.71 -10.19 17.78
C VAL A 119 -15.67 -9.98 18.86
N VAL A 120 -16.02 -10.30 20.11
CA VAL A 120 -15.16 -10.14 21.28
C VAL A 120 -14.87 -11.52 21.88
N GLY A 121 -13.61 -11.79 22.16
CA GLY A 121 -13.18 -13.01 22.86
C GLY A 121 -13.73 -13.07 24.29
N THR A 122 -13.93 -14.28 24.80
CA THR A 122 -14.50 -14.49 26.15
C THR A 122 -13.47 -14.46 27.28
N LYS A 123 -12.17 -14.50 26.95
CA LYS A 123 -11.07 -14.51 27.92
C LYS A 123 -9.94 -13.61 27.45
N PRO A 124 -9.20 -12.98 28.38
CA PRO A 124 -7.96 -12.28 28.04
C PRO A 124 -6.94 -13.22 27.40
N VAL A 125 -6.16 -12.71 26.48
CA VAL A 125 -5.04 -13.42 25.83
C VAL A 125 -3.75 -13.03 26.57
N VAL A 126 -2.87 -14.02 26.78
CA VAL A 126 -1.54 -13.77 27.36
C VAL A 126 -0.63 -13.19 26.29
N GLN A 127 -0.65 -11.86 26.16
CA GLN A 127 0.18 -11.08 25.24
C GLN A 127 0.47 -9.73 25.88
N ASP A 128 1.57 -9.09 25.50
CA ASP A 128 2.00 -7.77 25.99
C ASP A 128 1.28 -6.59 25.29
N PHE A 129 0.49 -6.86 24.25
CA PHE A 129 -0.24 -5.86 23.47
C PHE A 129 -1.75 -6.14 23.42
N PHE A 130 -2.52 -5.12 23.05
CA PHE A 130 -3.96 -5.24 22.83
C PHE A 130 -4.26 -6.00 21.53
N PRO A 131 -4.91 -7.18 21.59
CA PRO A 131 -5.18 -8.02 20.44
C PRO A 131 -6.43 -7.54 19.65
N LEU A 132 -6.34 -6.33 19.09
CA LEU A 132 -7.33 -5.77 18.17
C LEU A 132 -6.93 -6.13 16.73
N SER A 133 -7.85 -6.72 15.97
CA SER A 133 -7.74 -6.85 14.53
C SER A 133 -8.88 -6.12 13.83
N ILE A 134 -8.55 -5.28 12.84
CA ILE A 134 -9.52 -4.62 11.97
C ILE A 134 -9.24 -5.06 10.55
N ASP A 135 -10.22 -5.74 9.95
CA ASP A 135 -10.18 -6.25 8.59
C ASP A 135 -11.17 -5.50 7.72
N TYR A 136 -10.70 -5.02 6.58
CA TYR A 136 -11.53 -4.40 5.56
C TYR A 136 -11.60 -5.35 4.37
N GLU A 137 -12.81 -5.72 3.99
CA GLU A 137 -13.05 -6.66 2.91
C GLU A 137 -13.67 -5.97 1.70
N GLU A 138 -12.90 -5.92 0.63
CA GLU A 138 -13.37 -5.54 -0.69
C GLU A 138 -14.12 -6.73 -1.32
N LYS A 139 -15.33 -6.47 -1.81
CA LYS A 139 -16.11 -7.44 -2.54
C LYS A 139 -16.42 -6.89 -3.94
N PHE A 140 -15.88 -7.51 -4.97
CA PHE A 140 -16.03 -7.02 -6.34
C PHE A 140 -17.49 -6.92 -6.78
N TYR A 141 -18.37 -7.79 -6.25
CA TYR A 141 -19.80 -7.69 -6.49
C TYR A 141 -20.40 -6.35 -5.99
N ALA A 142 -19.78 -5.68 -5.00
CA ALA A 142 -20.23 -4.38 -4.50
C ALA A 142 -20.16 -3.29 -5.57
N ALA A 143 -19.19 -3.41 -6.48
CA ALA A 143 -19.04 -2.55 -7.66
C ALA A 143 -19.64 -3.16 -8.94
N GLY A 144 -20.44 -4.24 -8.84
CA GLY A 144 -21.02 -4.93 -10.00
C GLY A 144 -20.00 -5.68 -10.87
N LYS A 145 -18.81 -6.01 -10.33
CA LYS A 145 -17.70 -6.63 -11.07
C LYS A 145 -17.54 -8.11 -10.73
N ILE A 146 -17.02 -8.87 -11.69
CA ILE A 146 -16.46 -10.22 -11.48
C ILE A 146 -14.97 -10.12 -11.67
N SER A 147 -14.21 -10.19 -10.59
CA SER A 147 -12.76 -10.11 -10.59
C SER A 147 -12.09 -11.47 -10.37
N GLY A 148 -10.78 -11.42 -10.44
CA GLY A 148 -9.90 -12.55 -10.20
C GLY A 148 -9.31 -13.14 -11.47
N SER A 149 -8.38 -14.08 -11.32
CA SER A 149 -7.68 -14.72 -12.43
C SER A 149 -8.65 -15.38 -13.42
N ARG A 150 -8.19 -15.62 -14.64
CA ARG A 150 -8.99 -16.27 -15.69
C ARG A 150 -9.71 -17.55 -15.22
N PHE A 151 -9.12 -18.29 -14.28
CA PHE A 151 -9.62 -19.57 -13.79
C PHE A 151 -10.31 -19.47 -12.43
N ILE A 152 -9.90 -18.53 -11.56
CA ILE A 152 -10.44 -18.37 -10.20
C ILE A 152 -11.17 -17.03 -10.14
N LYS A 153 -12.49 -17.07 -10.29
CA LYS A 153 -13.37 -15.89 -10.23
C LYS A 153 -13.85 -15.64 -8.79
N ARG A 154 -12.89 -15.52 -7.85
CA ARG A 154 -13.13 -15.29 -6.44
C ARG A 154 -12.00 -14.44 -5.85
N GLU A 155 -12.34 -13.57 -4.92
CA GLU A 155 -11.39 -12.82 -4.11
C GLU A 155 -10.49 -13.80 -3.32
N GLY A 156 -9.21 -13.52 -3.29
CA GLY A 156 -8.19 -14.29 -2.58
C GLY A 156 -7.76 -13.60 -1.28
N LYS A 157 -6.45 -13.34 -1.15
CA LYS A 157 -5.92 -12.52 -0.07
C LYS A 157 -6.38 -11.07 -0.23
N PRO A 158 -6.56 -10.32 0.87
CA PRO A 158 -6.81 -8.88 0.78
C PRO A 158 -5.74 -8.18 -0.09
N ALA A 159 -6.19 -7.27 -0.95
CA ALA A 159 -5.29 -6.40 -1.70
C ALA A 159 -4.52 -5.48 -0.73
N ASP A 160 -3.39 -4.93 -1.17
CA ASP A 160 -2.62 -3.98 -0.35
C ASP A 160 -3.50 -2.76 0.01
N GLU A 161 -4.35 -2.31 -0.90
CA GLU A 161 -5.32 -1.25 -0.69
C GLU A 161 -6.30 -1.58 0.45
N ALA A 162 -6.82 -2.80 0.49
CA ALA A 162 -7.71 -3.26 1.57
C ALA A 162 -6.98 -3.30 2.92
N VAL A 163 -5.73 -3.74 2.94
CA VAL A 163 -4.87 -3.71 4.13
C VAL A 163 -4.65 -2.28 4.62
N LEU A 164 -4.43 -1.33 3.70
CA LEU A 164 -4.23 0.09 4.02
C LEU A 164 -5.50 0.72 4.60
N VAL A 165 -6.68 0.42 4.05
CA VAL A 165 -7.96 0.88 4.62
C VAL A 165 -8.19 0.27 6.02
N GLY A 166 -7.89 -1.02 6.22
CA GLY A 166 -7.95 -1.64 7.55
C GLY A 166 -7.05 -0.90 8.58
N ARG A 167 -5.85 -0.49 8.17
CA ARG A 167 -4.95 0.34 8.99
C ARG A 167 -5.48 1.75 9.22
N LEU A 168 -6.08 2.35 8.20
CA LEU A 168 -6.72 3.68 8.29
C LEU A 168 -7.80 3.70 9.38
N ILE A 169 -8.56 2.60 9.52
CA ILE A 169 -9.61 2.44 10.53
C ILE A 169 -9.02 2.08 11.91
N ASP A 170 -7.99 1.23 11.97
CA ASP A 170 -7.38 0.76 13.23
C ASP A 170 -6.72 1.91 14.02
N ARG A 171 -6.00 2.81 13.33
CA ARG A 171 -5.20 3.86 13.98
C ARG A 171 -6.02 4.83 14.87
N PRO A 172 -7.17 5.37 14.45
CA PRO A 172 -7.96 6.23 15.33
C PRO A 172 -8.78 5.47 16.37
N ILE A 173 -9.01 4.17 16.20
CA ILE A 173 -9.83 3.34 17.11
C ILE A 173 -8.99 2.77 18.26
N ARG A 174 -7.81 2.25 17.97
CA ARG A 174 -6.95 1.55 18.93
C ARG A 174 -6.63 2.36 20.19
N PRO A 175 -6.29 3.66 20.13
CA PRO A 175 -5.98 4.47 21.30
C PRO A 175 -7.16 4.67 22.25
N LEU A 176 -8.40 4.45 21.79
CA LEU A 176 -9.62 4.65 22.54
C LEU A 176 -10.02 3.46 23.41
N PHE A 177 -9.19 2.41 23.44
CA PHE A 177 -9.30 1.33 24.40
C PHE A 177 -8.35 1.56 25.59
N PRO A 178 -8.73 1.18 26.81
CA PRO A 178 -7.89 1.37 27.98
C PRO A 178 -6.59 0.55 27.86
N LYS A 179 -5.48 1.12 28.30
CA LYS A 179 -4.20 0.40 28.41
C LYS A 179 -4.38 -0.82 29.31
N GLY A 180 -3.81 -1.95 28.91
CA GLY A 180 -3.95 -3.21 29.66
C GLY A 180 -5.19 -4.05 29.33
N TYR A 181 -6.10 -3.58 28.46
CA TYR A 181 -7.16 -4.41 27.92
C TYR A 181 -6.58 -5.51 27.03
N ARG A 182 -6.88 -6.80 27.33
CA ARG A 182 -6.27 -7.98 26.69
C ARG A 182 -7.28 -8.95 26.09
N GLN A 183 -8.57 -8.65 26.11
CA GLN A 183 -9.54 -9.45 25.37
C GLN A 183 -9.37 -9.22 23.86
N GLU A 184 -9.42 -10.31 23.09
CA GLU A 184 -9.36 -10.26 21.64
C GLU A 184 -10.61 -9.55 21.09
N VAL A 185 -10.42 -8.56 20.24
CA VAL A 185 -11.48 -7.83 19.54
C VAL A 185 -11.20 -7.91 18.03
N GLN A 186 -12.13 -8.53 17.31
CA GLN A 186 -12.10 -8.53 15.86
C GLN A 186 -13.21 -7.65 15.30
N VAL A 187 -12.84 -6.73 14.41
CA VAL A 187 -13.76 -5.89 13.64
C VAL A 187 -13.58 -6.24 12.15
N VAL A 188 -14.68 -6.59 11.49
CA VAL A 188 -14.68 -6.85 10.05
C VAL A 188 -15.62 -5.85 9.38
N CYS A 189 -15.09 -5.04 8.47
CA CYS A 189 -15.84 -4.12 7.64
C CYS A 189 -15.96 -4.69 6.22
N THR A 190 -17.16 -5.15 5.84
CA THR A 190 -17.42 -5.73 4.52
C THR A 190 -18.19 -4.73 3.65
N VAL A 191 -17.65 -4.36 2.50
CA VAL A 191 -18.33 -3.52 1.52
C VAL A 191 -19.32 -4.36 0.74
N LEU A 192 -20.61 -4.05 0.88
CA LEU A 192 -21.72 -4.81 0.26
C LEU A 192 -22.28 -4.12 -1.00
N SER A 193 -22.15 -2.81 -1.08
CA SER A 193 -22.49 -1.97 -2.24
C SER A 193 -21.57 -0.76 -2.26
N MET A 194 -21.21 -0.28 -3.44
CA MET A 194 -20.28 0.85 -3.62
C MET A 194 -20.82 1.84 -4.64
N ASP A 195 -20.95 3.11 -4.25
CA ASP A 195 -21.12 4.23 -5.16
C ASP A 195 -19.76 4.49 -5.87
N PRO A 196 -19.68 4.45 -7.21
CA PRO A 196 -18.43 4.64 -7.93
C PRO A 196 -17.84 6.06 -7.77
N ASN A 197 -18.63 7.02 -7.25
CA ASN A 197 -18.20 8.42 -7.13
C ASN A 197 -17.34 8.70 -5.89
N PHE A 198 -17.19 7.77 -4.93
CA PHE A 198 -16.33 7.98 -3.77
C PHE A 198 -15.88 6.67 -3.10
N ARG A 199 -14.78 6.75 -2.35
CA ARG A 199 -14.21 5.60 -1.61
C ARG A 199 -15.04 5.27 -0.38
N PRO A 200 -15.31 3.98 -0.10
CA PRO A 200 -16.09 3.56 1.06
C PRO A 200 -15.33 3.56 2.40
N ASP A 201 -14.05 3.92 2.44
CA ASP A 201 -13.16 3.85 3.60
C ASP A 201 -13.64 4.62 4.83
N CYS A 202 -14.07 5.89 4.66
CA CYS A 202 -14.62 6.69 5.75
C CYS A 202 -15.98 6.18 6.22
N VAL A 203 -16.80 5.62 5.31
CA VAL A 203 -18.06 4.94 5.66
C VAL A 203 -17.78 3.67 6.47
N ALA A 204 -16.74 2.92 6.10
CA ALA A 204 -16.27 1.74 6.85
C ALA A 204 -15.75 2.11 8.25
N MET A 205 -15.08 3.27 8.40
CA MET A 205 -14.66 3.78 9.71
C MET A 205 -15.86 4.07 10.62
N VAL A 206 -16.91 4.69 10.09
CA VAL A 206 -18.19 4.89 10.82
C VAL A 206 -18.82 3.55 11.18
N ALA A 207 -18.78 2.56 10.28
CA ALA A 207 -19.35 1.22 10.55
C ALA A 207 -18.60 0.50 11.68
N ALA A 208 -17.26 0.53 11.67
CA ALA A 208 -16.43 -0.04 12.72
C ALA A 208 -16.69 0.63 14.07
N SER A 209 -16.67 1.96 14.09
CA SER A 209 -16.89 2.74 15.31
C SER A 209 -18.28 2.53 15.88
N ALA A 210 -19.35 2.62 15.06
CA ALA A 210 -20.71 2.39 15.50
C ALA A 210 -20.91 0.95 16.01
N ALA A 211 -20.31 -0.05 15.38
CA ALA A 211 -20.39 -1.43 15.84
C ALA A 211 -19.70 -1.63 17.21
N LEU A 212 -18.53 -1.01 17.43
CA LEU A 212 -17.83 -1.03 18.72
C LEU A 212 -18.60 -0.31 19.81
N MET A 213 -19.21 0.86 19.52
CA MET A 213 -20.07 1.60 20.46
C MET A 213 -21.22 0.73 20.99
N ASN A 214 -21.72 -0.21 20.19
CA ASN A 214 -22.85 -1.08 20.54
C ASN A 214 -22.43 -2.48 21.04
N ALA A 215 -21.11 -2.78 21.10
CA ALA A 215 -20.60 -4.10 21.47
C ALA A 215 -20.47 -4.33 22.99
N GLY A 216 -20.59 -3.29 23.80
CA GLY A 216 -20.39 -3.37 25.26
C GLY A 216 -18.93 -3.44 25.71
N VAL A 217 -17.97 -3.26 24.80
CA VAL A 217 -16.53 -3.18 25.09
C VAL A 217 -16.13 -1.80 25.65
N PRO A 218 -14.97 -1.67 26.33
CA PRO A 218 -14.52 -0.40 26.89
C PRO A 218 -13.91 0.52 25.81
N PHE A 219 -14.67 0.77 24.78
CA PHE A 219 -14.32 1.68 23.68
C PHE A 219 -14.81 3.09 23.99
N ASP A 220 -13.90 4.06 23.99
CA ASP A 220 -14.18 5.48 24.26
C ASP A 220 -14.40 6.26 22.93
N GLY A 221 -15.32 5.72 22.10
CA GLY A 221 -15.77 6.39 20.87
C GLY A 221 -16.92 7.38 21.10
N PRO A 222 -17.55 7.88 20.01
CA PRO A 222 -17.36 7.45 18.61
C PRO A 222 -16.19 8.11 17.89
N VAL A 223 -15.82 7.51 16.74
CA VAL A 223 -14.90 8.09 15.77
C VAL A 223 -15.59 8.19 14.41
N ALA A 224 -15.30 9.23 13.66
CA ALA A 224 -15.66 9.33 12.25
C ALA A 224 -14.55 10.02 11.47
N GLY A 225 -14.34 9.59 10.23
CA GLY A 225 -13.35 10.17 9.32
C GLY A 225 -14.02 10.82 8.12
N VAL A 226 -13.34 11.80 7.55
CA VAL A 226 -13.73 12.43 6.29
C VAL A 226 -12.53 12.51 5.35
N ARG A 227 -12.74 12.16 4.07
CA ARG A 227 -11.75 12.30 3.00
C ARG A 227 -12.01 13.61 2.26
N ILE A 228 -10.98 14.44 2.18
CA ILE A 228 -11.06 15.83 1.73
C ILE A 228 -10.07 16.05 0.58
N GLY A 229 -10.51 16.79 -0.43
CA GLY A 229 -9.65 17.40 -1.42
C GLY A 229 -9.96 18.88 -1.58
N ARG A 230 -9.25 19.54 -2.49
CA ARG A 230 -9.45 20.97 -2.79
C ARG A 230 -9.74 21.15 -4.28
N ILE A 231 -10.92 21.67 -4.60
CA ILE A 231 -11.39 21.90 -5.98
C ILE A 231 -11.78 23.36 -6.12
N ASN A 232 -11.23 24.03 -7.12
CA ASN A 232 -11.47 25.46 -7.39
C ASN A 232 -11.23 26.38 -6.17
N GLY A 233 -10.27 26.00 -5.31
CA GLY A 233 -9.92 26.74 -4.09
C GLY A 233 -10.76 26.42 -2.85
N GLU A 234 -11.78 25.57 -2.96
CA GLU A 234 -12.66 25.18 -1.85
C GLU A 234 -12.42 23.74 -1.40
N PHE A 235 -12.55 23.45 -0.10
CA PHE A 235 -12.52 22.10 0.43
C PHE A 235 -13.82 21.38 0.12
N LYS A 236 -13.70 20.15 -0.37
CA LYS A 236 -14.81 19.26 -0.69
C LYS A 236 -14.53 17.86 -0.16
N ALA A 237 -15.55 17.24 0.44
CA ALA A 237 -15.47 15.83 0.86
C ALA A 237 -15.96 14.89 -0.24
N PHE A 238 -15.49 13.62 -0.17
CA PHE A 238 -15.96 12.54 -1.02
C PHE A 238 -15.92 12.87 -2.51
N LEU A 239 -14.70 13.22 -2.98
CA LEU A 239 -14.43 13.58 -4.37
C LEU A 239 -14.68 12.41 -5.33
N SER A 240 -15.25 12.73 -6.51
CA SER A 240 -15.31 11.78 -7.61
C SER A 240 -13.92 11.41 -8.13
N PRO A 241 -13.76 10.32 -8.90
CA PRO A 241 -12.46 9.97 -9.50
C PRO A 241 -11.85 11.14 -10.29
N GLU A 242 -12.64 11.83 -11.13
CA GLU A 242 -12.16 12.95 -11.95
C GLU A 242 -11.79 14.18 -11.10
N GLU A 243 -12.45 14.38 -9.96
CA GLU A 243 -12.11 15.45 -9.01
C GLU A 243 -10.86 15.11 -8.23
N ARG A 244 -10.64 13.84 -7.87
CA ARG A 244 -9.42 13.38 -7.19
C ARG A 244 -8.17 13.60 -8.03
N GLU A 245 -8.23 13.33 -9.33
CA GLU A 245 -7.13 13.58 -10.26
C GLU A 245 -6.75 15.08 -10.35
N LYS A 246 -7.72 15.95 -10.20
CA LYS A 246 -7.52 17.41 -10.26
C LYS A 246 -7.16 18.04 -8.91
N SER A 247 -7.42 17.33 -7.83
CA SER A 247 -7.16 17.85 -6.48
C SER A 247 -5.67 17.78 -6.14
N PRO A 248 -5.06 18.88 -5.67
CA PRO A 248 -3.69 18.84 -5.17
C PRO A 248 -3.57 18.10 -3.81
N LEU A 249 -4.69 17.75 -3.19
CA LEU A 249 -4.76 17.19 -1.85
C LEU A 249 -5.72 15.99 -1.82
N ASP A 250 -5.29 14.88 -1.24
CA ASP A 250 -6.10 13.73 -0.85
C ASP A 250 -5.81 13.44 0.63
N LEU A 251 -6.63 14.01 1.51
CA LEU A 251 -6.44 14.00 2.96
C LEU A 251 -7.58 13.26 3.65
N VAL A 252 -7.26 12.32 4.52
CA VAL A 252 -8.21 11.73 5.47
C VAL A 252 -7.91 12.24 6.86
N VAL A 253 -8.93 12.77 7.52
CA VAL A 253 -8.88 13.19 8.93
C VAL A 253 -9.93 12.41 9.70
N ALA A 254 -9.51 11.65 10.71
CA ALA A 254 -10.42 11.05 11.67
C ALA A 254 -10.50 11.92 12.93
N CYS A 255 -11.71 12.10 13.44
CA CYS A 255 -11.98 13.01 14.56
C CYS A 255 -12.84 12.37 15.64
N LYS A 256 -12.71 12.90 16.85
CA LYS A 256 -13.51 12.62 18.04
C LYS A 256 -13.64 13.91 18.87
N ASP A 257 -14.83 14.26 19.28
CA ASP A 257 -15.10 15.37 20.25
C ASP A 257 -14.36 16.70 19.94
N GLY A 258 -14.38 17.11 18.65
CA GLY A 258 -13.73 18.34 18.23
C GLY A 258 -12.21 18.25 18.09
N LYS A 259 -11.61 17.07 18.18
CA LYS A 259 -10.16 16.80 18.11
C LYS A 259 -9.83 15.87 16.96
N VAL A 260 -8.60 15.97 16.50
CA VAL A 260 -8.04 15.08 15.50
C VAL A 260 -7.50 13.82 16.17
N MET A 261 -7.89 12.65 15.64
CA MET A 261 -7.43 11.33 16.08
C MET A 261 -6.40 10.71 15.14
N MET A 262 -6.47 11.02 13.86
CA MET A 262 -5.58 10.47 12.84
C MET A 262 -5.61 11.35 11.60
N VAL A 263 -4.45 11.48 10.97
CA VAL A 263 -4.30 12.15 9.67
C VAL A 263 -3.53 11.24 8.72
N GLU A 264 -3.98 11.16 7.47
CA GLU A 264 -3.24 10.53 6.39
C GLU A 264 -3.47 11.31 5.09
N ALA A 265 -2.40 11.73 4.42
CA ALA A 265 -2.49 12.48 3.18
C ALA A 265 -1.50 12.02 2.11
N GLY A 266 -1.90 12.20 0.84
CA GLY A 266 -1.04 12.42 -0.29
C GLY A 266 -1.33 13.81 -0.86
N ALA A 267 -0.29 14.49 -1.29
CA ALA A 267 -0.42 15.87 -1.71
C ALA A 267 0.58 16.22 -2.82
N ASN A 268 0.23 17.16 -3.65
CA ASN A 268 1.07 17.64 -4.75
C ASN A 268 1.79 18.92 -4.32
N GLU A 269 2.79 18.77 -3.42
CA GLU A 269 3.62 19.89 -2.91
C GLU A 269 2.77 21.05 -2.32
N VAL A 270 1.80 20.71 -1.45
CA VAL A 270 0.92 21.72 -0.83
C VAL A 270 1.58 22.37 0.41
N PRO A 271 1.31 23.67 0.68
CA PRO A 271 1.82 24.32 1.87
C PRO A 271 1.18 23.76 3.15
N GLU A 272 1.92 23.82 4.26
CA GLU A 272 1.49 23.39 5.60
C GLU A 272 0.16 24.02 6.04
N ASP A 273 -0.04 25.30 5.76
CA ASP A 273 -1.27 26.03 6.12
C ASP A 273 -2.52 25.42 5.48
N MET A 274 -2.43 24.91 4.24
CA MET A 274 -3.55 24.24 3.59
C MET A 274 -3.96 22.95 4.33
N ILE A 275 -3.00 22.21 4.88
CA ILE A 275 -3.27 21.01 5.69
C ILE A 275 -3.97 21.38 6.99
N ILE A 276 -3.53 22.47 7.63
CA ILE A 276 -4.10 22.99 8.88
C ILE A 276 -5.55 23.44 8.65
N GLU A 277 -5.80 24.23 7.60
CA GLU A 277 -7.16 24.64 7.21
C GLU A 277 -8.08 23.45 6.93
N ALA A 278 -7.55 22.42 6.25
CA ALA A 278 -8.31 21.20 5.96
C ALA A 278 -8.63 20.39 7.23
N MET A 279 -7.73 20.34 8.22
CA MET A 279 -8.00 19.71 9.52
C MET A 279 -9.12 20.45 10.29
N HIS A 280 -9.09 21.80 10.34
CA HIS A 280 -10.18 22.59 10.94
C HIS A 280 -11.51 22.34 10.21
N TRP A 281 -11.47 22.29 8.88
CA TRP A 281 -12.65 21.98 8.09
C TRP A 281 -13.22 20.59 8.43
N ALA A 282 -12.35 19.56 8.57
CA ALA A 282 -12.74 18.21 8.93
C ALA A 282 -13.42 18.13 10.29
N VAL A 283 -12.77 18.70 11.33
CA VAL A 283 -13.29 18.72 12.72
C VAL A 283 -14.69 19.30 12.77
N LYS A 284 -14.95 20.38 12.02
CA LYS A 284 -16.27 21.02 11.96
C LYS A 284 -17.31 20.12 11.25
N ASN A 285 -16.94 19.46 10.16
CA ASN A 285 -17.89 18.83 9.25
C ASN A 285 -18.13 17.34 9.56
N VAL A 286 -17.36 16.72 10.43
CA VAL A 286 -17.55 15.31 10.84
C VAL A 286 -18.62 15.15 11.93
N GLN A 287 -18.99 16.23 12.63
CA GLN A 287 -19.86 16.20 13.81
C GLN A 287 -21.19 15.48 13.61
N PRO A 288 -21.96 15.65 12.51
CA PRO A 288 -23.22 14.92 12.31
C PRO A 288 -23.08 13.39 12.36
N ALA A 289 -21.95 12.87 11.83
CA ALA A 289 -21.68 11.43 11.84
C ALA A 289 -21.34 10.91 13.26
N LEU A 290 -20.66 11.71 14.08
CA LEU A 290 -20.39 11.41 15.48
C LEU A 290 -21.69 11.42 16.31
N ASP A 291 -22.51 12.43 16.15
CA ASP A 291 -23.77 12.60 16.90
C ASP A 291 -24.79 11.49 16.57
N LEU A 292 -24.83 11.04 15.32
CA LEU A 292 -25.69 9.94 14.93
C LEU A 292 -25.31 8.62 15.63
N GLN A 293 -24.00 8.34 15.74
CA GLN A 293 -23.48 7.16 16.44
C GLN A 293 -23.80 7.21 17.94
N ARG A 294 -23.66 8.38 18.62
CA ARG A 294 -24.03 8.56 20.01
C ARG A 294 -25.51 8.31 20.26
N LYS A 295 -26.37 8.95 19.45
CA LYS A 295 -27.83 8.78 19.53
C LYS A 295 -28.26 7.33 19.32
N LEU A 296 -27.57 6.60 18.41
CA LEU A 296 -27.84 5.19 18.21
C LEU A 296 -27.44 4.36 19.46
N ALA A 297 -26.24 4.60 20.00
CA ALA A 297 -25.75 3.90 21.18
C ALA A 297 -26.62 4.12 22.41
N GLU A 298 -27.14 5.33 22.63
CA GLU A 298 -28.09 5.63 23.72
C GLU A 298 -29.34 4.73 23.71
N GLN A 299 -29.73 4.24 22.53
CA GLN A 299 -30.95 3.42 22.40
C GLN A 299 -30.70 1.93 22.46
N VAL A 300 -29.55 1.46 22.00
CA VAL A 300 -29.35 0.02 21.74
C VAL A 300 -28.02 -0.54 22.21
N ALA A 301 -27.11 0.29 22.74
CA ALA A 301 -25.82 -0.20 23.19
C ALA A 301 -26.01 -1.31 24.24
N ALA A 302 -25.24 -2.38 24.12
CA ALA A 302 -25.14 -3.40 25.14
C ALA A 302 -24.60 -2.80 26.45
N ALA A 303 -25.01 -3.32 27.58
CA ALA A 303 -24.39 -2.97 28.86
C ALA A 303 -22.87 -3.21 28.75
N LYS A 304 -22.07 -2.27 29.26
CA LYS A 304 -20.63 -2.43 29.32
C LYS A 304 -20.30 -3.72 30.07
N GLN A 305 -19.47 -4.56 29.42
CA GLN A 305 -18.99 -5.79 30.04
C GLN A 305 -18.00 -5.45 31.15
N GLU A 306 -17.99 -6.24 32.19
CA GLU A 306 -16.92 -6.21 33.20
C GLU A 306 -15.65 -6.75 32.54
N TYR A 307 -14.51 -6.06 32.72
CA TYR A 307 -13.21 -6.42 32.16
C TYR A 307 -12.12 -6.18 33.21
N GLU A 308 -11.10 -6.99 33.11
CA GLU A 308 -9.89 -6.87 33.92
C GLU A 308 -8.82 -6.18 33.08
N LEU A 309 -8.10 -5.22 33.66
CA LEU A 309 -6.92 -4.61 33.06
C LEU A 309 -5.68 -5.34 33.57
N ILE A 310 -4.91 -5.90 32.63
CA ILE A 310 -3.64 -6.55 32.95
C ILE A 310 -2.56 -5.48 32.92
N LEU A 311 -2.36 -4.86 34.08
CA LEU A 311 -1.35 -3.83 34.34
C LEU A 311 -0.66 -4.12 35.67
N PRO A 312 0.60 -3.68 35.88
CA PRO A 312 1.25 -3.70 37.18
C PRO A 312 0.40 -2.94 38.22
N SER A 313 0.27 -3.49 39.43
CA SER A 313 -0.41 -2.81 40.52
C SER A 313 0.36 -1.54 40.93
N GLU A 314 -0.34 -0.61 41.60
CA GLU A 314 0.29 0.61 42.14
C GLU A 314 1.46 0.27 43.09
N GLU A 315 1.37 -0.83 43.85
CA GLU A 315 2.43 -1.32 44.73
C GLU A 315 3.69 -1.72 43.92
N VAL A 316 3.52 -2.50 42.85
CA VAL A 316 4.63 -2.92 41.99
C VAL A 316 5.25 -1.72 41.26
N LEU A 317 4.40 -0.78 40.79
CA LEU A 317 4.88 0.44 40.17
C LEU A 317 5.71 1.29 41.15
N GLN A 318 5.27 1.42 42.42
CA GLN A 318 6.01 2.17 43.44
C GLN A 318 7.31 1.46 43.81
N GLU A 319 7.30 0.14 44.00
CA GLU A 319 8.51 -0.63 44.31
C GLU A 319 9.58 -0.51 43.22
N VAL A 320 9.18 -0.55 41.95
CA VAL A 320 10.12 -0.35 40.84
C VAL A 320 10.57 1.11 40.77
N ALA A 321 9.69 2.07 41.04
CA ALA A 321 10.05 3.49 41.11
C ALA A 321 11.10 3.75 42.21
N ASP A 322 10.88 3.23 43.42
CA ASP A 322 11.82 3.33 44.55
C ASP A 322 13.16 2.64 44.24
N TRP A 323 13.11 1.44 43.59
CA TRP A 323 14.33 0.72 43.20
C TRP A 323 15.12 1.46 42.13
N THR A 324 14.45 2.11 41.17
CA THR A 324 15.09 2.86 40.06
C THR A 324 15.54 4.27 40.46
N GLU A 325 15.12 4.79 41.63
CA GLU A 325 15.51 6.10 42.12
C GLU A 325 17.03 6.25 42.21
N GLY A 326 17.56 7.31 41.61
CA GLY A 326 18.99 7.57 41.50
C GLY A 326 19.80 6.59 40.64
N LYS A 327 19.15 5.56 40.06
CA LYS A 327 19.85 4.61 39.17
C LYS A 327 19.72 4.97 37.70
N PHE A 328 18.72 5.71 37.32
CA PHE A 328 18.52 6.16 35.94
C PHE A 328 19.38 7.39 35.60
N GLY A 329 18.88 8.57 35.71
CA GLY A 329 19.59 9.83 35.43
C GLY A 329 20.37 9.81 34.11
N SER A 330 21.66 10.04 34.17
CA SER A 330 22.52 10.01 32.99
C SER A 330 22.64 8.64 32.29
N LYS A 331 22.29 7.55 32.97
CA LYS A 331 22.38 6.19 32.40
C LYS A 331 21.28 5.89 31.36
N VAL A 332 20.14 6.56 31.42
CA VAL A 332 19.09 6.47 30.38
C VAL A 332 19.35 7.45 29.22
N ARG A 333 20.52 8.12 29.24
CA ARG A 333 20.98 9.08 28.21
C ARG A 333 22.28 8.65 27.59
N GLY A 334 22.53 9.07 26.36
CA GLY A 334 23.77 8.84 25.64
C GLY A 334 23.60 7.97 24.40
N ASN A 335 24.70 7.30 24.04
CA ASN A 335 24.70 6.42 22.85
C ASN A 335 23.64 5.32 22.97
N VAL A 336 22.87 5.11 21.90
CA VAL A 336 21.72 4.19 21.87
C VAL A 336 22.10 2.76 22.27
N MET A 337 23.24 2.25 21.77
CA MET A 337 23.68 0.87 22.05
C MET A 337 24.17 0.72 23.48
N GLU A 338 24.93 1.68 23.97
CA GLU A 338 25.43 1.70 25.36
C GLU A 338 24.26 1.83 26.34
N ARG A 339 23.29 2.70 26.04
CA ARG A 339 22.09 2.88 26.84
C ARG A 339 21.26 1.60 26.92
N ALA A 340 21.04 0.92 25.78
CA ALA A 340 20.31 -0.36 25.75
C ALA A 340 20.98 -1.39 26.66
N GLN A 341 22.31 -1.56 26.53
CA GLN A 341 23.07 -2.48 27.38
C GLN A 341 22.94 -2.12 28.88
N ILE A 342 23.06 -0.83 29.22
CA ILE A 342 22.96 -0.39 30.63
C ILE A 342 21.55 -0.65 31.19
N LEU A 343 20.50 -0.39 30.40
CA LEU A 343 19.13 -0.67 30.80
C LEU A 343 18.87 -2.16 30.99
N ASP A 344 19.40 -3.00 30.09
CA ASP A 344 19.32 -4.46 30.24
C ASP A 344 20.06 -4.94 31.51
N GLU A 345 21.25 -4.45 31.77
CA GLU A 345 22.00 -4.77 32.99
C GLU A 345 21.26 -4.34 34.27
N LEU A 346 20.64 -3.16 34.25
CA LEU A 346 19.80 -2.69 35.37
C LEU A 346 18.57 -3.56 35.56
N LYS A 347 17.91 -3.93 34.46
CA LYS A 347 16.73 -4.79 34.47
C LYS A 347 17.05 -6.19 35.02
N TYR A 348 18.15 -6.81 34.58
CA TYR A 348 18.63 -8.08 35.13
C TYR A 348 18.90 -7.98 36.61
N LYS A 349 19.59 -6.93 37.05
CA LYS A 349 19.92 -6.71 38.46
C LYS A 349 18.65 -6.54 39.32
N MET A 350 17.66 -5.83 38.82
CA MET A 350 16.33 -5.70 39.48
C MET A 350 15.68 -7.07 39.67
N HIS A 351 15.69 -7.90 38.62
CA HIS A 351 15.09 -9.24 38.69
C HIS A 351 15.84 -10.14 39.69
N ASP A 352 17.17 -10.13 39.72
CA ASP A 352 17.97 -10.91 40.65
C ASP A 352 17.62 -10.53 42.11
N GLU A 353 17.57 -9.23 42.41
CA GLU A 353 17.25 -8.74 43.76
C GLU A 353 15.77 -9.06 44.14
N PHE A 354 14.81 -8.91 43.22
CA PHE A 354 13.39 -9.18 43.50
C PHE A 354 13.06 -10.66 43.50
N ALA A 355 13.75 -11.50 42.72
CA ALA A 355 13.58 -12.95 42.76
C ALA A 355 13.93 -13.51 44.12
N LEU A 356 15.03 -13.07 44.73
CA LEU A 356 15.45 -13.50 46.07
C LEU A 356 14.56 -12.96 47.18
N SER A 357 14.04 -11.75 47.04
CA SER A 357 13.23 -11.10 48.09
C SER A 357 11.74 -11.46 48.05
N LYS A 358 11.18 -11.75 46.87
CA LYS A 358 9.74 -11.98 46.64
C LYS A 358 9.41 -13.38 46.14
N GLY A 359 10.37 -14.13 45.66
CA GLY A 359 10.21 -15.51 45.23
C GLY A 359 9.81 -16.42 46.42
N GLN A 360 9.04 -17.46 46.11
CA GLN A 360 8.61 -18.48 47.06
C GLN A 360 9.40 -19.78 46.90
N GLY A 361 9.86 -20.35 47.98
CA GLY A 361 10.67 -21.57 48.02
C GLY A 361 11.61 -21.60 49.23
N GLU A 362 12.22 -22.75 49.47
CA GLU A 362 13.18 -22.95 50.57
C GLU A 362 14.60 -22.59 50.09
N THR A 363 14.89 -22.76 48.81
CA THR A 363 16.20 -22.45 48.22
C THR A 363 16.11 -21.23 47.30
N ASP A 364 17.26 -20.59 47.08
CA ASP A 364 17.35 -19.43 46.16
C ASP A 364 16.92 -19.81 44.71
N ASN A 365 17.24 -21.04 44.27
CA ASN A 365 16.81 -21.52 42.95
C ASN A 365 15.28 -21.64 42.84
N GLU A 366 14.64 -22.21 43.88
CA GLU A 366 13.16 -22.31 43.91
C GLU A 366 12.48 -20.93 43.92
N LYS A 367 13.10 -19.96 44.62
CA LYS A 367 12.58 -18.58 44.64
C LYS A 367 12.71 -17.94 43.27
N VAL A 368 13.83 -18.13 42.56
CA VAL A 368 14.03 -17.59 41.20
C VAL A 368 13.05 -18.23 40.22
N GLU A 369 12.91 -19.58 40.26
CA GLU A 369 11.97 -20.27 39.35
C GLU A 369 10.51 -19.84 39.61
N TRP A 370 10.11 -19.68 40.86
CA TRP A 370 8.78 -19.21 41.21
C TRP A 370 8.55 -17.76 40.74
N TYR A 371 9.53 -16.86 40.97
CA TYR A 371 9.46 -15.46 40.55
C TYR A 371 9.37 -15.36 39.02
N ASP A 372 10.20 -16.07 38.29
CA ASP A 372 10.21 -16.08 36.85
C ASP A 372 8.87 -16.57 36.27
N ALA A 373 8.23 -17.53 36.92
CA ALA A 373 6.96 -18.08 36.48
C ALA A 373 5.73 -17.18 36.80
N ASN A 374 5.81 -16.31 37.83
CA ASN A 374 4.63 -15.65 38.39
C ASN A 374 4.69 -14.12 38.39
N LEU A 375 5.88 -13.52 38.45
CA LEU A 375 6.05 -12.08 38.67
C LEU A 375 6.90 -11.37 37.62
N ARG A 376 7.79 -12.08 36.93
CA ARG A 376 8.78 -11.47 36.02
C ARG A 376 8.15 -10.53 35.02
N ASP A 377 7.12 -10.98 34.29
CA ASP A 377 6.48 -10.19 33.24
C ASP A 377 5.85 -8.89 33.76
N VAL A 378 5.33 -8.92 34.98
CA VAL A 378 4.72 -7.75 35.63
C VAL A 378 5.79 -6.71 36.01
N TYR A 379 6.92 -7.18 36.54
CA TYR A 379 8.06 -6.31 36.87
C TYR A 379 8.80 -5.80 35.62
N ASP A 380 8.85 -6.59 34.54
CA ASP A 380 9.31 -6.13 33.23
C ASP A 380 8.50 -4.93 32.75
N GLN A 381 7.18 -5.05 32.78
CA GLN A 381 6.28 -3.96 32.38
C GLN A 381 6.44 -2.72 33.29
N ALA A 382 6.57 -2.90 34.59
CA ALA A 382 6.77 -1.82 35.54
C ALA A 382 8.12 -1.09 35.30
N PHE A 383 9.20 -1.84 35.01
CA PHE A 383 10.50 -1.28 34.67
C PHE A 383 10.43 -0.43 33.38
N GLU A 384 9.80 -0.93 32.33
CA GLU A 384 9.59 -0.19 31.09
C GLU A 384 8.80 1.10 31.30
N LEU A 385 7.73 1.06 32.09
CA LEU A 385 6.97 2.26 32.46
C LEU A 385 7.81 3.27 33.23
N ALA A 386 8.71 2.81 34.12
CA ALA A 386 9.65 3.69 34.83
C ALA A 386 10.65 4.34 33.88
N VAL A 387 11.17 3.60 32.89
CA VAL A 387 12.03 4.16 31.84
C VAL A 387 11.28 5.21 31.01
N HIS A 388 10.05 4.93 30.58
CA HIS A 388 9.23 5.90 29.83
C HIS A 388 8.96 7.17 30.65
N LYS A 389 8.69 7.03 31.96
CA LYS A 389 8.50 8.17 32.85
C LYS A 389 9.76 9.04 32.94
N GLU A 390 10.96 8.42 33.03
CA GLU A 390 12.23 9.17 33.08
C GLU A 390 12.55 9.85 31.73
N VAL A 391 12.25 9.20 30.60
CA VAL A 391 12.39 9.83 29.26
C VAL A 391 11.50 11.07 29.17
N ARG A 392 10.22 10.98 29.57
CA ARG A 392 9.31 12.13 29.57
C ARG A 392 9.78 13.23 30.50
N ARG A 393 10.23 12.88 31.73
CA ARG A 393 10.76 13.84 32.70
C ARG A 393 11.95 14.63 32.12
N GLY A 394 12.91 13.91 31.53
CA GLY A 394 14.09 14.57 30.92
C GLY A 394 13.71 15.55 29.80
N ILE A 395 12.72 15.21 28.98
CA ILE A 395 12.25 16.06 27.87
C ILE A 395 11.46 17.28 28.40
N ILE A 396 10.52 17.06 29.33
CA ILE A 396 9.60 18.07 29.83
C ILE A 396 10.31 19.04 30.78
N GLU A 397 11.05 18.52 31.79
CA GLU A 397 11.63 19.32 32.86
C GLU A 397 13.01 19.90 32.49
N GLU A 398 13.82 19.14 31.74
CA GLU A 398 15.20 19.50 31.43
C GLU A 398 15.41 19.93 29.96
N GLY A 399 14.45 19.68 29.07
CA GLY A 399 14.59 19.96 27.64
C GLY A 399 15.64 19.08 26.93
N VAL A 400 15.99 17.93 27.53
CA VAL A 400 17.07 17.04 27.05
C VAL A 400 16.51 15.67 26.64
N ARG A 401 16.83 15.25 25.43
CA ARG A 401 16.40 13.97 24.84
C ARG A 401 17.30 12.80 25.31
N PRO A 402 16.87 11.54 25.16
CA PRO A 402 17.64 10.37 25.58
C PRO A 402 19.04 10.25 24.97
N ASP A 403 19.27 10.78 23.78
CA ASP A 403 20.57 10.82 23.11
C ASP A 403 21.34 12.15 23.29
N GLY A 404 20.81 13.05 24.13
CA GLY A 404 21.43 14.33 24.44
C GLY A 404 21.09 15.46 23.47
N ARG A 405 20.31 15.22 22.40
CA ARG A 405 19.87 16.26 21.47
C ARG A 405 18.91 17.24 22.12
N LYS A 406 18.80 18.44 21.52
CA LYS A 406 17.71 19.37 21.75
C LYS A 406 16.43 18.88 21.07
N LEU A 407 15.29 19.51 21.38
CA LEU A 407 13.98 19.06 20.90
C LEU A 407 13.82 19.19 19.38
N ASP A 408 14.49 20.15 18.76
CA ASP A 408 14.44 20.49 17.34
C ASP A 408 15.58 19.87 16.48
N GLU A 409 16.49 19.12 17.10
CA GLU A 409 17.66 18.56 16.41
C GLU A 409 17.35 17.22 15.72
N VAL A 410 17.91 17.05 14.51
CA VAL A 410 17.94 15.80 13.74
C VAL A 410 19.20 15.01 14.13
N ARG A 411 19.10 13.67 14.18
CA ARG A 411 20.24 12.77 14.40
C ARG A 411 21.32 12.96 13.33
N PRO A 412 22.58 12.61 13.60
CA PRO A 412 23.65 12.63 12.59
C PRO A 412 23.25 11.85 11.33
N LEU A 413 23.49 12.44 10.16
CA LEU A 413 23.18 11.88 8.86
C LEU A 413 24.45 11.39 8.16
N SER A 414 24.34 10.26 7.46
CA SER A 414 25.36 9.74 6.55
C SER A 414 24.69 9.02 5.40
N SER A 415 25.14 9.26 4.17
CA SER A 415 24.52 8.66 3.00
C SER A 415 25.53 8.34 1.90
N GLN A 416 25.21 7.34 1.11
CA GLN A 416 25.99 6.89 -0.04
C GLN A 416 25.04 6.52 -1.18
N VAL A 417 25.47 6.70 -2.43
CA VAL A 417 24.79 6.25 -3.66
C VAL A 417 25.72 5.33 -4.44
N SER A 418 25.19 4.65 -5.45
CA SER A 418 25.94 3.71 -6.34
C SER A 418 26.66 2.60 -5.54
N ILE A 419 26.06 2.08 -4.50
CA ILE A 419 26.70 1.10 -3.58
C ILE A 419 26.66 -0.34 -4.11
N LEU A 420 25.73 -0.66 -5.02
CA LEU A 420 25.54 -2.00 -5.58
C LEU A 420 25.90 -2.00 -7.07
N PRO A 421 26.89 -2.80 -7.50
CA PRO A 421 27.49 -2.64 -8.85
C PRO A 421 26.59 -3.05 -10.02
N ARG A 422 25.56 -3.84 -9.81
CA ARG A 422 24.71 -4.35 -10.91
C ARG A 422 23.27 -3.83 -10.92
N THR A 423 22.91 -3.04 -9.91
CA THR A 423 21.57 -2.42 -9.84
C THR A 423 21.49 -1.19 -10.75
N HIS A 424 20.27 -0.75 -11.06
CA HIS A 424 20.09 0.42 -11.90
C HIS A 424 20.31 1.73 -11.13
N GLY A 425 20.02 1.73 -9.82
CA GLY A 425 20.36 2.74 -8.84
C GLY A 425 20.31 2.14 -7.46
N SER A 426 21.13 2.66 -6.54
CA SER A 426 21.16 2.19 -5.15
C SER A 426 21.66 3.25 -4.21
N SER A 427 21.08 3.31 -3.00
CA SER A 427 21.50 4.22 -1.95
C SER A 427 21.47 3.58 -0.58
N LEU A 428 22.28 4.07 0.33
CA LEU A 428 22.21 3.80 1.77
C LEU A 428 22.03 5.14 2.49
N PHE A 429 20.94 5.27 3.23
CA PHE A 429 20.67 6.43 4.07
C PHE A 429 20.73 5.98 5.54
N THR A 430 21.56 6.66 6.31
CA THR A 430 21.76 6.40 7.73
C THR A 430 21.43 7.65 8.55
N ARG A 431 20.62 7.48 9.59
CA ARG A 431 20.24 8.53 10.53
C ARG A 431 20.38 7.99 11.96
N GLY A 432 21.44 8.42 12.64
CA GLY A 432 21.86 7.75 13.87
C GLY A 432 22.15 6.27 13.59
N VAL A 433 21.42 5.36 14.23
CA VAL A 433 21.52 3.90 13.98
C VAL A 433 20.45 3.35 13.04
N THR A 434 19.48 4.17 12.63
CA THR A 434 18.47 3.76 11.62
C THR A 434 19.09 3.78 10.23
N GLN A 435 19.06 2.64 9.53
CA GLN A 435 19.61 2.49 8.18
C GLN A 435 18.57 1.95 7.21
N ALA A 436 18.45 2.58 6.06
CA ALA A 436 17.61 2.15 4.93
C ALA A 436 18.46 2.10 3.65
N MET A 437 18.53 0.93 3.05
CA MET A 437 19.12 0.73 1.72
C MET A 437 17.99 0.67 0.69
N ASN A 438 18.06 1.48 -0.35
CA ASN A 438 17.07 1.41 -1.43
C ASN A 438 17.72 0.99 -2.74
N ILE A 439 17.00 0.16 -3.49
CA ILE A 439 17.42 -0.39 -4.77
C ILE A 439 16.35 -0.09 -5.81
N VAL A 440 16.75 0.56 -6.89
CA VAL A 440 15.87 0.89 -8.03
C VAL A 440 16.15 -0.03 -9.20
N THR A 441 15.06 -0.55 -9.78
CA THR A 441 15.05 -1.28 -11.05
C THR A 441 14.16 -0.57 -12.03
N LEU A 442 14.68 -0.28 -13.21
CA LEU A 442 13.96 0.30 -14.36
C LEU A 442 13.64 -0.81 -15.35
N ALA A 443 12.44 -0.79 -15.91
CA ALA A 443 11.99 -1.76 -16.91
C ALA A 443 11.06 -1.08 -17.92
N PRO A 444 10.80 -1.68 -19.09
CA PRO A 444 9.74 -1.21 -19.99
C PRO A 444 8.37 -1.14 -19.29
N LEU A 445 7.45 -0.31 -19.83
CA LEU A 445 6.09 -0.13 -19.28
C LEU A 445 5.26 -1.42 -19.26
N SER A 446 5.59 -2.41 -20.09
CA SER A 446 5.00 -3.77 -20.04
C SER A 446 5.14 -4.47 -18.68
N TYR A 447 6.12 -4.05 -17.86
CA TYR A 447 6.34 -4.54 -16.49
C TYR A 447 5.61 -3.72 -15.41
N ALA A 448 4.82 -2.71 -15.81
CA ALA A 448 3.97 -2.01 -14.85
C ALA A 448 2.98 -2.97 -14.18
N GLN A 449 2.75 -2.78 -12.89
CA GLN A 449 1.82 -3.62 -12.14
C GLN A 449 0.38 -3.38 -12.64
N GLU A 450 -0.30 -4.46 -13.02
CA GLU A 450 -1.74 -4.40 -13.27
C GLU A 450 -2.49 -4.31 -11.95
N VAL A 451 -3.41 -3.35 -11.85
CA VAL A 451 -4.22 -3.08 -10.66
C VAL A 451 -5.68 -3.29 -11.02
N ASP A 452 -6.32 -4.24 -10.34
CA ASP A 452 -7.76 -4.51 -10.44
C ASP A 452 -8.33 -4.50 -9.02
N THR A 453 -9.10 -3.47 -8.69
CA THR A 453 -9.74 -3.26 -7.38
C THR A 453 -11.24 -3.02 -7.57
N MET A 454 -11.99 -2.86 -6.49
CA MET A 454 -13.39 -2.43 -6.59
C MET A 454 -13.51 -1.07 -7.32
N GLU A 455 -12.56 -0.16 -7.09
CA GLU A 455 -12.58 1.20 -7.65
C GLU A 455 -12.02 1.25 -9.08
N ILE A 456 -10.90 0.57 -9.31
CA ILE A 456 -10.13 0.62 -10.55
C ILE A 456 -10.37 -0.64 -11.35
N THR A 457 -10.68 -0.50 -12.64
CA THR A 457 -10.74 -1.60 -13.59
C THR A 457 -9.60 -1.41 -14.59
N GLU A 458 -8.75 -2.44 -14.74
CA GLU A 458 -7.63 -2.44 -15.70
C GLU A 458 -6.67 -1.24 -15.57
N GLY A 459 -6.38 -0.85 -14.32
CA GLY A 459 -5.38 0.18 -14.03
C GLY A 459 -3.95 -0.35 -14.14
N LYS A 460 -2.99 0.54 -14.42
CA LYS A 460 -1.56 0.24 -14.40
C LYS A 460 -0.85 1.15 -13.41
N ARG A 461 0.01 0.56 -12.58
CA ARG A 461 0.89 1.28 -11.65
C ARG A 461 2.31 1.13 -12.14
N ARG A 462 2.89 2.20 -12.71
CA ARG A 462 4.26 2.18 -13.22
C ARG A 462 5.32 2.41 -12.14
N TYR A 463 5.01 3.07 -11.03
CA TYR A 463 5.86 3.21 -9.87
C TYR A 463 5.38 2.30 -8.75
N MET A 464 6.26 1.43 -8.29
CA MET A 464 6.00 0.46 -7.23
C MET A 464 7.07 0.64 -6.16
N HIS A 465 6.65 0.85 -4.92
CA HIS A 465 7.56 0.93 -3.78
C HIS A 465 7.31 -0.21 -2.80
N HIS A 466 8.31 -1.04 -2.57
CA HIS A 466 8.28 -2.14 -1.62
C HIS A 466 9.19 -1.86 -0.42
N TYR A 467 8.80 -2.36 0.75
CA TYR A 467 9.51 -2.14 2.00
C TYR A 467 9.65 -3.45 2.76
N ASN A 468 10.87 -3.77 3.18
CA ASN A 468 11.21 -4.98 3.92
C ASN A 468 11.94 -4.62 5.22
N ALA A 469 11.47 -5.19 6.36
CA ALA A 469 12.07 -4.97 7.67
C ALA A 469 12.15 -6.29 8.46
N PRO A 470 13.10 -7.18 8.13
CA PRO A 470 13.28 -8.44 8.83
C PRO A 470 13.66 -8.24 10.31
N LYS A 471 13.39 -9.23 11.16
CA LYS A 471 13.62 -9.16 12.61
C LYS A 471 15.06 -8.86 13.03
N TYR A 472 16.06 -9.24 12.24
CA TYR A 472 17.45 -8.88 12.54
C TYR A 472 17.69 -7.37 12.62
N THR A 473 16.85 -6.56 12.03
CA THR A 473 16.97 -5.10 12.02
C THR A 473 16.72 -4.46 13.39
N VAL A 474 16.05 -5.18 14.29
CA VAL A 474 15.89 -4.84 15.72
C VAL A 474 16.76 -5.71 16.63
N GLY A 475 17.66 -6.54 16.06
CA GLY A 475 18.56 -7.41 16.84
C GLY A 475 17.92 -8.72 17.30
N GLU A 476 16.73 -9.10 16.78
CA GLU A 476 16.01 -10.30 17.18
C GLU A 476 16.08 -11.41 16.12
N PRO A 477 16.15 -12.69 16.53
CA PRO A 477 15.89 -13.79 15.61
C PRO A 477 14.41 -13.85 15.24
N GLY A 478 14.07 -14.21 13.98
CA GLY A 478 12.69 -14.32 13.56
C GLY A 478 12.53 -15.04 12.23
N ARG A 479 11.29 -15.46 11.93
CA ARG A 479 10.97 -16.10 10.66
C ARG A 479 10.86 -15.07 9.54
N LEU A 480 11.41 -15.40 8.39
CA LEU A 480 11.15 -14.68 7.15
C LEU A 480 9.79 -15.13 6.59
N GLY A 481 8.99 -14.18 6.16
CA GLY A 481 7.64 -14.41 5.63
C GLY A 481 7.25 -13.37 4.60
N SER A 482 5.98 -13.38 4.22
CA SER A 482 5.40 -12.29 3.39
C SER A 482 5.35 -11.00 4.20
N PRO A 483 5.42 -9.83 3.53
CA PRO A 483 5.25 -8.53 4.19
C PRO A 483 3.96 -8.49 5.02
N GLY A 484 4.07 -8.00 6.26
CA GLY A 484 2.93 -7.78 7.13
C GLY A 484 2.26 -6.42 6.88
N ARG A 485 1.19 -6.13 7.64
CA ARG A 485 0.44 -4.86 7.51
C ARG A 485 1.31 -3.61 7.73
N ARG A 486 2.34 -3.72 8.62
CA ARG A 486 3.26 -2.61 8.91
C ARG A 486 4.14 -2.30 7.71
N GLU A 487 4.74 -3.33 7.11
CA GLU A 487 5.59 -3.22 5.93
C GLU A 487 4.84 -2.62 4.74
N ILE A 488 3.62 -3.09 4.47
CA ILE A 488 2.74 -2.53 3.42
C ILE A 488 2.47 -1.05 3.68
N GLY A 489 2.13 -0.67 4.92
CA GLY A 489 1.86 0.73 5.28
C GLY A 489 3.08 1.65 5.16
N HIS A 490 4.26 1.19 5.55
CA HIS A 490 5.51 1.95 5.44
C HIS A 490 5.94 2.12 3.97
N GLY A 491 5.80 1.06 3.15
CA GLY A 491 6.05 1.12 1.72
C GLY A 491 5.14 2.11 1.02
N TYR A 492 3.85 2.07 1.32
CA TYR A 492 2.86 2.98 0.73
C TYR A 492 3.08 4.45 1.08
N LEU A 493 3.51 4.75 2.33
CA LEU A 493 3.83 6.12 2.70
C LEU A 493 5.01 6.68 1.89
N ALA A 494 6.07 5.89 1.71
CA ALA A 494 7.20 6.29 0.88
C ALA A 494 6.84 6.37 -0.61
N GLU A 495 5.95 5.50 -1.10
CA GLU A 495 5.40 5.58 -2.46
C GLU A 495 4.66 6.89 -2.69
N ARG A 496 3.68 7.21 -1.83
CA ARG A 496 2.90 8.46 -1.91
C ARG A 496 3.77 9.71 -1.82
N ALA A 497 4.83 9.66 -1.02
CA ALA A 497 5.75 10.78 -0.85
C ALA A 497 6.48 11.16 -2.15
N LEU A 498 6.75 10.19 -3.04
CA LEU A 498 7.56 10.36 -4.23
C LEU A 498 6.75 10.54 -5.51
N ILE A 499 5.51 10.03 -5.57
CA ILE A 499 4.64 10.14 -6.76
C ILE A 499 4.55 11.57 -7.31
N PRO A 500 4.38 12.63 -6.49
CA PRO A 500 4.22 14.00 -7.01
C PRO A 500 5.44 14.57 -7.73
N VAL A 501 6.61 13.99 -7.50
CA VAL A 501 7.88 14.47 -8.07
C VAL A 501 8.43 13.57 -9.17
N LEU A 502 7.76 12.46 -9.47
CA LEU A 502 8.15 11.58 -10.58
C LEU A 502 7.92 12.28 -11.93
N PRO A 503 8.78 12.05 -12.93
CA PRO A 503 8.55 12.53 -14.28
C PRO A 503 7.28 11.92 -14.89
N SER A 504 6.72 12.58 -15.91
CA SER A 504 5.61 12.01 -16.69
C SER A 504 6.01 10.71 -17.40
N GLU A 505 5.04 9.93 -17.84
CA GLU A 505 5.30 8.73 -18.65
C GLU A 505 5.86 9.09 -20.04
N GLU A 506 5.50 10.26 -20.54
CA GLU A 506 6.02 10.76 -21.82
C GLU A 506 7.51 11.12 -21.74
N ASP A 507 7.92 11.77 -20.62
CA ASP A 507 9.31 12.19 -20.40
C ASP A 507 10.22 11.04 -19.96
N PHE A 508 9.68 10.06 -19.19
CA PHE A 508 10.45 8.93 -18.68
C PHE A 508 9.61 7.63 -18.74
N PRO A 509 9.60 6.94 -19.90
CA PRO A 509 8.68 5.82 -20.20
C PRO A 509 9.11 4.49 -19.57
N TYR A 510 9.37 4.49 -18.28
CA TYR A 510 9.79 3.30 -17.53
C TYR A 510 8.76 2.91 -16.47
N ALA A 511 8.59 1.61 -16.30
CA ALA A 511 8.13 1.05 -15.05
C ALA A 511 9.29 1.10 -14.04
N ILE A 512 9.04 1.64 -12.85
CA ILE A 512 10.05 1.88 -11.82
C ILE A 512 9.69 1.04 -10.60
N ARG A 513 10.56 0.12 -10.22
CA ARG A 513 10.44 -0.63 -8.97
C ARG A 513 11.51 -0.18 -7.99
N SER A 514 11.08 0.43 -6.88
CA SER A 514 11.92 0.85 -5.76
C SER A 514 11.72 -0.13 -4.60
N VAL A 515 12.78 -0.70 -4.06
CA VAL A 515 12.72 -1.63 -2.93
C VAL A 515 13.60 -1.10 -1.82
N THR A 516 12.99 -0.82 -0.67
CA THR A 516 13.72 -0.46 0.54
C THR A 516 13.94 -1.67 1.42
N GLU A 517 15.19 -1.99 1.68
CA GLU A 517 15.65 -2.95 2.68
C GLU A 517 16.08 -2.19 3.93
N ILE A 518 15.39 -2.37 5.03
CA ILE A 518 15.82 -1.82 6.31
C ILE A 518 16.97 -2.67 6.85
N MET A 519 18.08 -2.04 7.20
CA MET A 519 19.28 -2.68 7.71
C MET A 519 19.37 -2.61 9.22
N SER A 520 18.85 -1.52 9.82
CA SER A 520 18.82 -1.30 11.27
C SER A 520 17.68 -0.35 11.63
N GLN A 521 17.02 -0.56 12.76
CA GLN A 521 15.88 0.24 13.23
C GLN A 521 16.16 0.89 14.59
N ASN A 522 15.78 2.16 14.69
CA ASN A 522 15.61 2.91 15.94
C ASN A 522 14.72 4.15 15.66
N GLY A 523 13.47 3.90 15.39
CA GLY A 523 12.47 4.93 15.08
C GLY A 523 12.55 5.46 13.65
N SER A 524 11.37 5.76 13.10
CA SER A 524 11.16 6.45 11.82
C SER A 524 11.82 5.81 10.59
N THR A 525 11.71 4.49 10.45
CA THR A 525 12.25 3.76 9.30
C THR A 525 11.56 4.12 7.99
N SER A 526 10.26 4.47 8.01
CA SER A 526 9.52 4.91 6.81
C SER A 526 10.06 6.23 6.24
N MET A 527 10.51 7.14 7.10
CA MET A 527 11.13 8.39 6.66
C MET A 527 12.55 8.17 6.12
N ALA A 528 13.30 7.25 6.71
CA ALA A 528 14.57 6.80 6.14
C ALA A 528 14.36 6.11 4.77
N ALA A 529 13.29 5.31 4.62
CA ALA A 529 12.90 4.72 3.35
C ALA A 529 12.60 5.79 2.28
N THR A 530 11.84 6.83 2.62
CA THR A 530 11.56 7.93 1.69
C THR A 530 12.85 8.63 1.24
N CYS A 531 13.74 8.96 2.17
CA CYS A 531 15.01 9.64 1.87
C CYS A 531 15.93 8.76 1.00
N SER A 532 16.10 7.48 1.36
CA SER A 532 16.91 6.55 0.56
C SER A 532 16.32 6.33 -0.82
N SER A 533 14.98 6.21 -0.94
CA SER A 533 14.33 6.03 -2.24
C SER A 533 14.50 7.24 -3.15
N CYS A 534 14.40 8.46 -2.61
CA CYS A 534 14.70 9.69 -3.36
C CYS A 534 16.12 9.66 -3.95
N MET A 535 17.11 9.33 -3.13
CA MET A 535 18.51 9.25 -3.56
C MET A 535 18.75 8.13 -4.58
N ALA A 536 18.16 6.94 -4.39
CA ALA A 536 18.31 5.82 -5.31
C ALA A 536 17.62 6.07 -6.67
N LEU A 537 16.52 6.80 -6.70
CA LEU A 537 15.87 7.23 -7.94
C LEU A 537 16.77 8.20 -8.72
N LEU A 538 17.37 9.19 -8.05
CA LEU A 538 18.34 10.08 -8.66
C LEU A 538 19.58 9.32 -9.17
N ASP A 539 20.10 8.36 -8.39
CA ASP A 539 21.22 7.48 -8.76
C ASP A 539 20.89 6.60 -9.98
N ALA A 540 19.63 6.20 -10.13
CA ALA A 540 19.13 5.46 -11.29
C ALA A 540 18.97 6.34 -12.56
N GLY A 541 19.17 7.65 -12.44
CA GLY A 541 18.97 8.60 -13.54
C GLY A 541 17.51 9.00 -13.76
N VAL A 542 16.63 8.78 -12.78
CA VAL A 542 15.23 9.25 -12.86
C VAL A 542 15.18 10.76 -12.66
N PRO A 543 14.67 11.53 -13.63
CA PRO A 543 14.63 13.00 -13.54
C PRO A 543 13.49 13.46 -12.64
N LEU A 544 13.70 13.34 -11.30
CA LEU A 544 12.74 13.85 -10.32
C LEU A 544 12.57 15.36 -10.48
N LYS A 545 11.34 15.84 -10.34
CA LYS A 545 11.02 17.27 -10.37
C LYS A 545 11.80 18.05 -9.29
N ARG A 546 11.88 17.48 -8.08
CA ARG A 546 12.65 17.96 -6.92
C ARG A 546 12.98 16.79 -5.99
N PRO A 547 14.03 16.88 -5.17
CA PRO A 547 14.27 15.93 -4.09
C PRO A 547 13.21 15.99 -3.01
N VAL A 548 12.92 14.83 -2.40
CA VAL A 548 11.99 14.67 -1.28
C VAL A 548 12.73 14.20 -0.04
N SER A 549 12.41 14.78 1.10
CA SER A 549 12.83 14.28 2.41
C SER A 549 11.65 13.93 3.30
N GLY A 550 11.91 13.22 4.38
CA GLY A 550 10.91 12.88 5.39
C GLY A 550 11.46 12.94 6.80
N VAL A 551 10.64 13.44 7.72
CA VAL A 551 10.95 13.50 9.16
C VAL A 551 9.76 13.00 9.97
N ALA A 552 10.01 12.31 11.09
CA ALA A 552 8.98 11.99 12.07
C ALA A 552 9.06 12.97 13.24
N MET A 553 7.93 13.55 13.58
CA MET A 553 7.77 14.47 14.70
C MET A 553 7.12 13.72 15.86
N GLY A 554 7.73 13.82 17.04
CA GLY A 554 7.14 13.34 18.29
C GLY A 554 6.46 14.48 19.04
N LEU A 555 5.62 14.09 20.02
CA LEU A 555 4.95 15.01 20.92
C LEU A 555 4.90 14.42 22.32
N MET A 556 5.16 15.28 23.31
CA MET A 556 4.87 15.03 24.72
C MET A 556 4.13 16.23 25.29
N VAL A 557 2.94 16.00 25.85
CA VAL A 557 2.16 17.06 26.47
C VAL A 557 2.25 16.92 27.99
N ASP A 558 2.62 17.99 28.69
CA ASP A 558 2.73 18.03 30.15
C ASP A 558 1.37 18.28 30.80
N VAL A 559 0.55 17.22 30.77
CA VAL A 559 -0.75 17.20 31.46
C VAL A 559 -0.87 15.91 32.28
N PRO A 560 -1.61 15.90 33.40
CA PRO A 560 -1.85 14.68 34.17
C PRO A 560 -2.49 13.59 33.32
N LYS A 561 -2.05 12.33 33.52
CA LYS A 561 -2.58 11.18 32.79
C LYS A 561 -4.13 11.09 32.93
N GLY A 562 -4.82 10.97 31.82
CA GLY A 562 -6.30 10.93 31.78
C GLY A 562 -6.96 12.32 31.72
N THR A 563 -6.17 13.39 31.75
CA THR A 563 -6.68 14.75 31.50
C THR A 563 -6.93 14.95 30.01
N GLU A 564 -8.00 15.65 29.69
CA GLU A 564 -8.30 16.05 28.33
C GLU A 564 -7.32 17.14 27.86
N ILE A 565 -6.61 16.93 26.76
CA ILE A 565 -5.71 17.91 26.15
C ILE A 565 -6.56 18.92 25.37
N THR A 566 -6.35 20.22 25.64
CA THR A 566 -7.07 21.34 24.99
C THR A 566 -6.12 22.24 24.23
N ALA A 567 -6.65 23.21 23.48
CA ALA A 567 -5.85 24.21 22.79
C ALA A 567 -5.02 25.10 23.75
N ASP A 568 -5.51 25.29 24.99
CA ASP A 568 -4.81 26.08 26.05
C ASP A 568 -3.53 25.37 26.54
N ASP A 569 -3.34 24.06 26.23
CA ASP A 569 -2.15 23.29 26.60
C ASP A 569 -1.01 23.39 25.57
N ILE A 570 -1.09 24.28 24.58
CA ILE A 570 -0.10 24.45 23.51
C ILE A 570 1.31 24.79 24.06
N ASP A 571 1.37 25.56 25.15
CA ASP A 571 2.64 25.92 25.79
C ASP A 571 3.25 24.75 26.57
N LYS A 572 2.45 23.73 26.92
CA LYS A 572 2.86 22.49 27.57
C LYS A 572 3.16 21.36 26.56
N ALA A 573 3.05 21.64 25.27
CA ALA A 573 3.29 20.69 24.20
C ALA A 573 4.75 20.78 23.71
N TYR A 574 5.51 19.74 23.98
CA TYR A 574 6.91 19.60 23.61
C TYR A 574 7.01 18.78 22.31
N VAL A 575 7.33 19.45 21.21
CA VAL A 575 7.47 18.81 19.89
C VAL A 575 8.92 18.36 19.68
N LEU A 576 9.11 17.13 19.22
CA LEU A 576 10.41 16.51 18.99
C LEU A 576 10.63 16.31 17.49
N THR A 577 11.71 16.84 16.95
CA THR A 577 12.12 16.59 15.55
C THR A 577 12.94 15.31 15.47
N ASP A 578 12.64 14.45 14.51
CA ASP A 578 13.32 13.17 14.29
C ASP A 578 13.20 12.22 15.48
N LEU A 579 12.00 11.69 15.67
CA LEU A 579 11.58 10.80 16.75
C LEU A 579 12.37 9.47 16.75
N MET A 580 12.78 9.02 17.93
CA MET A 580 13.41 7.70 18.18
C MET A 580 12.42 6.73 18.86
N ASP A 581 12.73 5.42 18.84
CA ASP A 581 11.87 4.39 19.45
C ASP A 581 11.58 4.67 20.94
N ALA A 582 12.59 5.02 21.75
CA ALA A 582 12.38 5.31 23.17
C ALA A 582 11.46 6.52 23.41
N GLU A 583 11.48 7.51 22.52
CA GLU A 583 10.61 8.68 22.56
C GLU A 583 9.22 8.37 21.99
N ASP A 584 9.15 7.52 20.96
CA ASP A 584 7.89 7.04 20.43
C ASP A 584 7.11 6.27 21.50
N PHE A 585 7.72 5.31 22.19
CA PHE A 585 7.06 4.54 23.26
C PHE A 585 6.59 5.42 24.42
N ALA A 586 7.37 6.43 24.81
CA ALA A 586 7.05 7.35 25.89
C ALA A 586 6.13 8.52 25.46
N GLY A 587 5.96 8.78 24.17
CA GLY A 587 5.29 9.94 23.58
C GLY A 587 3.79 9.79 23.42
N ASP A 588 3.17 10.87 22.97
CA ASP A 588 1.72 11.01 22.77
C ASP A 588 1.32 10.96 21.29
N MET A 589 2.27 11.22 20.36
CA MET A 589 2.06 11.25 18.91
C MET A 589 3.34 10.88 18.16
N ASP A 590 3.18 10.16 17.03
CA ASP A 590 4.18 9.97 15.97
C ASP A 590 3.60 10.54 14.65
N PHE A 591 4.16 11.68 14.20
CA PHE A 591 3.66 12.41 13.04
C PHE A 591 4.73 12.45 11.94
N LYS A 592 4.54 11.66 10.91
CA LYS A 592 5.44 11.54 9.76
C LYS A 592 5.06 12.56 8.69
N VAL A 593 6.02 13.38 8.29
CA VAL A 593 5.85 14.45 7.31
C VAL A 593 6.91 14.32 6.22
N THR A 594 6.47 14.25 4.98
CA THR A 594 7.34 14.22 3.80
C THR A 594 7.07 15.41 2.89
N GLY A 595 8.07 15.84 2.16
CA GLY A 595 7.89 16.92 1.19
C GLY A 595 9.19 17.38 0.54
N THR A 596 9.00 18.28 -0.41
CA THR A 596 10.06 19.02 -1.09
C THR A 596 10.32 20.36 -0.38
N GLU A 597 11.14 21.22 -0.98
CA GLU A 597 11.31 22.60 -0.54
C GLU A 597 10.05 23.46 -0.77
N GLU A 598 9.17 23.09 -1.71
CA GLU A 598 7.96 23.83 -2.05
C GLU A 598 6.75 23.47 -1.18
N GLY A 599 6.68 22.22 -0.69
CA GLY A 599 5.55 21.79 0.11
C GLY A 599 5.51 20.30 0.43
N ILE A 600 4.42 19.90 1.04
CA ILE A 600 4.15 18.55 1.55
C ILE A 600 3.74 17.62 0.41
N THR A 601 4.28 16.40 0.44
CA THR A 601 3.92 15.33 -0.52
C THR A 601 3.15 14.18 0.13
N ALA A 602 3.43 13.85 1.40
CA ALA A 602 2.61 12.90 2.15
C ALA A 602 2.70 13.12 3.66
N LEU A 603 1.65 12.70 4.37
CA LEU A 603 1.53 12.75 5.83
C LEU A 603 0.98 11.43 6.37
N GLN A 604 1.43 11.05 7.55
CA GLN A 604 0.82 10.00 8.35
C GLN A 604 1.01 10.29 9.84
N MET A 605 -0.07 10.25 10.62
CA MET A 605 -0.03 10.46 12.06
C MET A 605 -0.62 9.29 12.80
N ASP A 606 0.12 8.81 13.78
CA ASP A 606 -0.30 7.81 14.76
C ASP A 606 -0.39 8.47 16.15
N MET A 607 -1.50 8.29 16.84
CA MET A 607 -1.78 8.92 18.13
C MET A 607 -1.89 7.89 19.24
N LYS A 608 -1.50 8.27 20.46
CA LYS A 608 -1.56 7.42 21.67
C LYS A 608 -2.41 8.01 22.79
N VAL A 609 -3.01 9.17 22.51
CA VAL A 609 -3.95 9.89 23.38
C VAL A 609 -5.33 10.00 22.71
N HIS A 610 -6.34 10.46 23.45
CA HIS A 610 -7.73 10.53 22.99
C HIS A 610 -8.03 11.77 22.10
N GLY A 611 -7.08 12.15 21.25
CA GLY A 611 -7.20 13.25 20.31
C GLY A 611 -6.39 14.50 20.71
N LEU A 612 -5.99 15.24 19.70
CA LEU A 612 -5.27 16.50 19.84
C LEU A 612 -6.02 17.65 19.15
N PRO A 613 -6.01 18.84 19.75
CA PRO A 613 -6.44 20.07 19.08
C PRO A 613 -5.58 20.35 17.83
N VAL A 614 -6.18 20.99 16.83
CA VAL A 614 -5.47 21.31 15.57
C VAL A 614 -4.29 22.26 15.83
N GLU A 615 -4.39 23.14 16.80
CA GLU A 615 -3.36 24.12 17.19
C GLU A 615 -2.04 23.46 17.63
N ILE A 616 -2.12 22.35 18.35
CA ILE A 616 -0.92 21.57 18.75
C ILE A 616 -0.31 20.86 17.53
N MET A 617 -1.14 20.37 16.63
CA MET A 617 -0.67 19.75 15.39
C MET A 617 -0.03 20.79 14.45
N GLU A 618 -0.56 21.99 14.39
CA GLU A 618 0.03 23.11 13.66
C GLU A 618 1.46 23.39 14.13
N LYS A 619 1.70 23.41 15.45
CA LYS A 619 3.06 23.57 16.03
C LYS A 619 4.01 22.49 15.53
N ALA A 620 3.56 21.22 15.55
CA ALA A 620 4.38 20.09 15.08
C ALA A 620 4.63 20.16 13.56
N LEU A 621 3.63 20.52 12.78
CA LEU A 621 3.73 20.62 11.33
C LEU A 621 4.69 21.74 10.91
N LYS A 622 4.60 22.90 11.52
CA LYS A 622 5.52 24.03 11.27
C LYS A 622 6.96 23.68 11.66
N GLN A 623 7.19 23.00 12.80
CA GLN A 623 8.54 22.58 13.19
C GLN A 623 9.09 21.50 12.24
N SER A 624 8.25 20.65 11.65
CA SER A 624 8.67 19.62 10.70
C SER A 624 9.32 20.20 9.44
N HIS A 625 8.93 21.39 9.03
CA HIS A 625 9.52 22.09 7.88
C HIS A 625 11.05 22.26 8.06
N GLN A 626 11.49 22.73 9.24
CA GLN A 626 12.93 22.91 9.52
C GLN A 626 13.69 21.58 9.47
N GLY A 627 13.13 20.52 10.07
CA GLY A 627 13.73 19.17 10.03
C GLY A 627 13.81 18.62 8.60
N ARG A 628 12.76 18.81 7.77
CA ARG A 628 12.78 18.40 6.36
C ARG A 628 13.82 19.15 5.55
N MET A 629 13.94 20.49 5.73
CA MET A 629 14.93 21.29 5.00
C MET A 629 16.36 20.84 5.36
N PHE A 630 16.65 20.61 6.64
CA PHE A 630 17.95 20.10 7.08
C PHE A 630 18.31 18.76 6.41
N ILE A 631 17.37 17.82 6.34
CA ILE A 631 17.57 16.52 5.69
C ILE A 631 17.69 16.69 4.15
N LEU A 632 16.92 17.59 3.53
CA LEU A 632 17.02 17.89 2.09
C LEU A 632 18.40 18.44 1.72
N GLU A 633 18.95 19.35 2.53
CA GLU A 633 20.28 19.87 2.32
C GLU A 633 21.34 18.75 2.35
N HIS A 634 21.21 17.81 3.29
CA HIS A 634 22.07 16.64 3.33
C HIS A 634 21.93 15.78 2.07
N ILE A 635 20.70 15.47 1.61
CA ILE A 635 20.46 14.71 0.38
C ILE A 635 21.11 15.42 -0.82
N LYS A 636 20.88 16.73 -0.98
CA LYS A 636 21.46 17.55 -2.06
C LYS A 636 23.00 17.59 -2.01
N SER A 637 23.60 17.47 -0.84
CA SER A 637 25.07 17.43 -0.68
C SER A 637 25.69 16.12 -1.20
N VAL A 638 24.89 15.03 -1.25
CA VAL A 638 25.32 13.70 -1.73
C VAL A 638 24.94 13.51 -3.20
N ILE A 639 23.71 13.84 -3.58
CA ILE A 639 23.21 13.78 -4.94
C ILE A 639 22.13 14.85 -5.13
N SER A 640 22.40 15.82 -6.02
CA SER A 640 21.49 16.95 -6.29
C SER A 640 20.76 16.82 -7.63
N GLU A 641 21.31 16.07 -8.57
CA GLU A 641 20.80 15.90 -9.93
C GLU A 641 20.76 14.42 -10.31
N PRO A 642 19.94 14.02 -11.29
CA PRO A 642 19.92 12.66 -11.80
C PRO A 642 21.29 12.24 -12.33
N ALA A 643 21.78 11.09 -11.87
CA ALA A 643 23.01 10.49 -12.37
C ALA A 643 22.82 9.94 -13.79
N LYS A 644 23.92 9.58 -14.43
CA LYS A 644 23.85 8.84 -15.68
C LYS A 644 23.26 7.46 -15.43
N MET A 645 22.26 7.08 -16.23
CA MET A 645 21.67 5.74 -16.13
C MET A 645 22.74 4.64 -16.20
N SER A 646 22.56 3.62 -15.36
CA SER A 646 23.41 2.42 -15.33
C SER A 646 23.52 1.76 -16.71
N GLU A 647 24.67 1.18 -17.00
CA GLU A 647 24.87 0.37 -18.21
C GLU A 647 23.98 -0.90 -18.24
N TYR A 648 23.50 -1.34 -17.08
CA TYR A 648 22.59 -2.48 -16.94
C TYR A 648 21.11 -2.11 -17.08
N ALA A 649 20.78 -0.82 -17.03
CA ALA A 649 19.40 -0.35 -17.24
C ALA A 649 19.00 -0.45 -18.72
N PRO A 650 17.80 -0.94 -19.03
CA PRO A 650 17.31 -0.99 -20.39
C PRO A 650 17.17 0.43 -20.95
N ARG A 651 17.60 0.63 -22.18
CA ARG A 651 17.33 1.84 -22.96
C ARG A 651 16.04 1.64 -23.73
N ILE A 652 15.32 2.71 -23.97
CA ILE A 652 14.03 2.70 -24.65
C ILE A 652 14.05 3.68 -25.81
N GLU A 653 13.72 3.17 -27.01
CA GLU A 653 13.46 3.96 -28.21
C GLU A 653 11.98 3.90 -28.56
N LYS A 654 11.42 5.05 -28.97
CA LYS A 654 10.02 5.19 -29.35
C LYS A 654 9.89 5.45 -30.84
N LEU A 655 8.96 4.80 -31.49
CA LEU A 655 8.59 5.00 -32.88
C LEU A 655 7.08 5.05 -33.01
N MET A 656 6.54 6.15 -33.55
CA MET A 656 5.12 6.26 -33.86
C MET A 656 4.89 5.67 -35.26
N ILE A 657 3.97 4.70 -35.36
CA ILE A 657 3.52 4.10 -36.61
C ILE A 657 2.02 4.35 -36.82
N LYS A 658 1.56 4.23 -38.07
CA LYS A 658 0.12 4.30 -38.36
C LYS A 658 -0.57 3.07 -37.76
N PRO A 659 -1.76 3.22 -37.08
CA PRO A 659 -2.48 2.09 -36.49
C PRO A 659 -2.75 0.92 -37.48
N GLU A 660 -2.93 1.22 -38.75
CA GLU A 660 -3.14 0.22 -39.80
C GLU A 660 -1.90 -0.69 -40.02
N LYS A 661 -0.72 -0.25 -39.58
CA LYS A 661 0.54 -0.98 -39.70
C LYS A 661 0.87 -1.86 -38.49
N ILE A 662 0.11 -1.74 -37.40
CA ILE A 662 0.29 -2.55 -36.18
C ILE A 662 0.29 -4.04 -36.55
N GLY A 663 -0.66 -4.48 -37.38
CA GLY A 663 -0.78 -5.87 -37.81
C GLY A 663 0.45 -6.38 -38.60
N ALA A 664 1.17 -5.54 -39.32
CA ALA A 664 2.37 -5.91 -40.04
C ALA A 664 3.56 -6.16 -39.09
N VAL A 665 3.66 -5.37 -38.01
CA VAL A 665 4.71 -5.51 -36.99
C VAL A 665 4.45 -6.69 -36.07
N ILE A 666 3.20 -6.90 -35.66
CA ILE A 666 2.82 -8.05 -34.85
C ILE A 666 2.95 -9.37 -35.63
N GLY A 667 2.49 -9.37 -36.87
CA GLY A 667 2.43 -10.58 -37.69
C GLY A 667 1.29 -11.53 -37.29
N LYS A 668 1.10 -12.62 -38.04
CA LYS A 668 0.06 -13.60 -37.78
C LYS A 668 0.33 -14.34 -36.46
N GLY A 669 -0.56 -14.11 -35.45
CA GLY A 669 -0.41 -14.74 -34.15
C GLY A 669 0.84 -14.30 -33.37
N GLY A 670 1.41 -13.13 -33.68
CA GLY A 670 2.62 -12.62 -33.00
C GLY A 670 3.95 -13.09 -33.62
N GLU A 671 3.92 -13.79 -34.75
CA GLU A 671 5.11 -14.41 -35.36
C GLU A 671 6.22 -13.38 -35.67
N THR A 672 5.87 -12.22 -36.26
CA THR A 672 6.86 -11.22 -36.66
C THR A 672 7.52 -10.55 -35.46
N ILE A 673 6.71 -10.10 -34.48
CA ILE A 673 7.24 -9.45 -33.28
C ILE A 673 8.12 -10.39 -32.45
N ASN A 674 7.71 -11.65 -32.32
CA ASN A 674 8.50 -12.67 -31.63
C ASN A 674 9.82 -12.97 -32.36
N LYS A 675 9.81 -12.94 -33.69
CA LYS A 675 11.01 -13.11 -34.49
C LYS A 675 11.99 -11.94 -34.34
N ILE A 676 11.48 -10.70 -34.35
CA ILE A 676 12.31 -9.50 -34.09
C ILE A 676 12.96 -9.64 -32.70
N THR A 677 12.19 -9.93 -31.64
CA THR A 677 12.72 -10.11 -30.28
C THR A 677 13.77 -11.23 -30.21
N SER A 678 13.52 -12.39 -30.85
CA SER A 678 14.44 -13.54 -30.74
C SER A 678 15.75 -13.34 -31.51
N GLU A 679 15.72 -12.63 -32.65
CA GLU A 679 16.90 -12.43 -33.48
C GLU A 679 17.74 -11.21 -33.06
N THR A 680 17.10 -10.17 -32.50
CA THR A 680 17.82 -8.95 -32.08
C THR A 680 18.18 -8.98 -30.59
N GLY A 681 17.39 -9.67 -29.75
CA GLY A 681 17.49 -9.64 -28.31
C GLY A 681 16.87 -8.36 -27.68
N ALA A 682 16.21 -7.49 -28.47
CA ALA A 682 15.46 -6.35 -27.99
C ALA A 682 13.98 -6.72 -27.80
N GLU A 683 13.34 -6.20 -26.79
CA GLU A 683 11.90 -6.33 -26.55
C GLU A 683 11.15 -5.26 -27.33
N VAL A 684 10.07 -5.64 -28.05
CA VAL A 684 9.24 -4.74 -28.85
C VAL A 684 7.82 -4.78 -28.30
N ASN A 685 7.28 -3.62 -27.94
CA ASN A 685 5.91 -3.44 -27.44
C ASN A 685 5.16 -2.48 -28.36
N ILE A 686 3.86 -2.71 -28.58
CA ILE A 686 3.04 -1.88 -29.47
C ILE A 686 1.71 -1.60 -28.78
N GLU A 687 1.35 -0.32 -28.77
CA GLU A 687 0.05 0.13 -28.28
C GLU A 687 -0.96 0.29 -29.42
N ASP A 688 -2.24 0.27 -29.09
CA ASP A 688 -3.32 0.50 -30.07
C ASP A 688 -3.28 1.89 -30.71
N SER A 689 -2.60 2.85 -30.05
CA SER A 689 -2.31 4.19 -30.57
C SER A 689 -1.34 4.20 -31.76
N GLY A 690 -0.60 3.08 -31.98
CA GLY A 690 0.50 2.98 -32.91
C GLY A 690 1.86 3.35 -32.32
N LEU A 691 1.96 3.59 -31.03
CA LEU A 691 3.25 3.78 -30.36
C LEU A 691 3.98 2.45 -30.22
N VAL A 692 5.13 2.33 -30.88
CA VAL A 692 6.04 1.19 -30.76
C VAL A 692 7.17 1.58 -29.81
N THR A 693 7.35 0.78 -28.75
CA THR A 693 8.42 0.92 -27.77
C THR A 693 9.40 -0.23 -27.96
N ILE A 694 10.66 0.08 -28.24
CA ILE A 694 11.74 -0.89 -28.41
C ILE A 694 12.71 -0.72 -27.25
N SER A 695 12.96 -1.77 -26.49
CA SER A 695 13.75 -1.72 -25.26
C SER A 695 14.79 -2.84 -25.18
N GLY A 696 15.92 -2.54 -24.54
CA GLY A 696 16.99 -3.52 -24.30
C GLY A 696 18.21 -2.89 -23.64
N VAL A 697 19.09 -3.72 -23.13
CA VAL A 697 20.34 -3.28 -22.52
C VAL A 697 21.41 -2.97 -23.59
N ASN A 698 21.38 -3.68 -24.72
CA ASN A 698 22.34 -3.51 -25.80
C ASN A 698 21.82 -2.52 -26.84
N ALA A 699 22.54 -1.41 -27.05
CA ALA A 699 22.18 -0.37 -28.00
C ALA A 699 22.13 -0.92 -29.46
N GLU A 700 23.06 -1.82 -29.85
CA GLU A 700 23.09 -2.43 -31.17
C GLU A 700 21.85 -3.30 -31.43
N ALA A 701 21.37 -4.00 -30.39
CA ALA A 701 20.14 -4.78 -30.47
C ALA A 701 18.90 -3.91 -30.70
N ILE A 702 18.83 -2.76 -30.01
CA ILE A 702 17.74 -1.80 -30.18
C ILE A 702 17.75 -1.19 -31.58
N GLU A 703 18.92 -0.79 -32.07
CA GLU A 703 19.08 -0.20 -33.39
C GLU A 703 18.62 -1.19 -34.47
N LYS A 704 19.06 -2.45 -34.43
CA LYS A 704 18.62 -3.52 -35.33
C LYS A 704 17.10 -3.74 -35.30
N ALA A 705 16.51 -3.76 -34.10
CA ALA A 705 15.06 -3.93 -33.94
C ALA A 705 14.30 -2.72 -34.51
N LEU A 706 14.80 -1.51 -34.24
CA LEU A 706 14.22 -0.26 -34.73
C LEU A 706 14.26 -0.20 -36.27
N GLU A 707 15.40 -0.55 -36.87
CA GLU A 707 15.54 -0.63 -38.32
C GLU A 707 14.59 -1.67 -38.92
N TRP A 708 14.46 -2.82 -38.27
CA TRP A 708 13.53 -3.88 -38.70
C TRP A 708 12.07 -3.41 -38.64
N VAL A 709 11.65 -2.83 -37.54
CA VAL A 709 10.30 -2.26 -37.44
C VAL A 709 10.06 -1.17 -38.48
N LYS A 710 11.02 -0.25 -38.69
CA LYS A 710 10.93 0.78 -39.72
C LYS A 710 10.75 0.18 -41.11
N SER A 711 11.47 -0.89 -41.44
CA SER A 711 11.37 -1.55 -42.75
C SER A 711 9.98 -2.20 -42.98
N LEU A 712 9.28 -2.64 -41.92
CA LEU A 712 7.93 -3.23 -42.01
C LEU A 712 6.83 -2.19 -42.23
N VAL A 713 7.08 -0.95 -41.79
CA VAL A 713 6.09 0.14 -41.85
C VAL A 713 6.36 1.15 -42.93
N GLU A 714 7.53 1.07 -43.56
CA GLU A 714 7.93 1.96 -44.67
C GLU A 714 6.89 1.92 -45.80
N GLU A 715 6.49 3.10 -46.26
CA GLU A 715 5.58 3.23 -47.41
C GLU A 715 6.37 3.47 -48.68
N PRO A 716 5.94 2.88 -49.81
CA PRO A 716 6.60 3.11 -51.06
C PRO A 716 6.42 4.57 -51.51
N GLU A 717 7.53 5.20 -51.86
CA GLU A 717 7.63 6.62 -52.23
C GLU A 717 7.97 6.77 -53.71
N VAL A 718 7.14 7.53 -54.45
CA VAL A 718 7.36 7.76 -55.87
C VAL A 718 8.64 8.55 -56.09
N GLY A 719 9.51 8.08 -56.99
CA GLY A 719 10.81 8.66 -57.29
C GLY A 719 11.99 8.04 -56.56
N LYS A 720 11.76 7.32 -55.45
CA LYS A 720 12.79 6.64 -54.66
C LYS A 720 13.28 5.36 -55.33
N ILE A 721 14.58 5.09 -55.19
CA ILE A 721 15.22 3.87 -55.69
C ILE A 721 15.26 2.83 -54.58
N TYR A 722 14.73 1.66 -54.87
CA TYR A 722 14.68 0.52 -53.96
C TYR A 722 15.59 -0.61 -54.46
N LYS A 723 16.24 -1.32 -53.53
CA LYS A 723 16.88 -2.61 -53.82
C LYS A 723 15.79 -3.67 -53.68
N GLY A 724 15.34 -4.22 -54.78
CA GLY A 724 14.26 -5.20 -54.79
C GLY A 724 14.73 -6.56 -55.27
N LYS A 725 13.95 -7.61 -54.91
CA LYS A 725 14.20 -8.98 -55.38
C LYS A 725 13.13 -9.41 -56.38
N VAL A 726 13.52 -9.97 -57.49
CA VAL A 726 12.61 -10.48 -58.52
C VAL A 726 11.84 -11.68 -57.96
N ALA A 727 10.55 -11.50 -57.70
CA ALA A 727 9.68 -12.52 -57.10
C ALA A 727 9.11 -13.48 -58.16
N THR A 728 8.62 -12.93 -59.30
CA THR A 728 7.98 -13.75 -60.35
C THR A 728 8.17 -13.04 -61.71
N ILE A 729 8.45 -13.84 -62.73
CA ILE A 729 8.56 -13.36 -64.10
C ILE A 729 7.33 -13.78 -64.93
N LYS A 730 6.80 -12.83 -65.74
CA LYS A 730 5.72 -12.99 -66.71
C LYS A 730 6.19 -12.51 -68.08
N ASP A 731 5.47 -12.85 -69.15
CA ASP A 731 5.83 -12.44 -70.54
C ASP A 731 5.90 -10.92 -70.71
N PHE A 732 5.15 -10.13 -69.92
CA PHE A 732 5.03 -8.69 -70.03
C PHE A 732 5.90 -7.92 -69.01
N GLY A 733 6.58 -8.58 -68.09
CA GLY A 733 7.40 -7.93 -67.08
C GLY A 733 7.75 -8.82 -65.89
N ALA A 734 8.35 -8.26 -64.85
CA ALA A 734 8.69 -8.95 -63.61
C ALA A 734 7.96 -8.29 -62.44
N PHE A 735 7.55 -9.07 -61.48
CA PHE A 735 7.16 -8.57 -60.18
C PHE A 735 8.37 -8.56 -59.24
N VAL A 736 8.63 -7.41 -58.67
CA VAL A 736 9.80 -7.18 -57.82
C VAL A 736 9.35 -6.75 -56.46
N THR A 737 9.71 -7.51 -55.43
CA THR A 737 9.46 -7.16 -54.04
C THR A 737 10.45 -6.05 -53.67
N ILE A 738 9.95 -4.84 -53.43
CA ILE A 738 10.74 -3.64 -53.09
C ILE A 738 10.75 -3.34 -51.60
N LEU A 739 9.72 -3.78 -50.86
CA LEU A 739 9.58 -3.70 -49.41
C LEU A 739 8.91 -5.00 -48.92
N PRO A 740 9.06 -5.38 -47.67
CA PRO A 740 8.44 -6.58 -47.11
C PRO A 740 6.95 -6.68 -47.42
N GLY A 741 6.56 -7.68 -48.23
CA GLY A 741 5.16 -7.90 -48.62
C GLY A 741 4.61 -6.92 -49.64
N ILE A 742 5.45 -6.06 -50.27
CA ILE A 742 5.06 -5.07 -51.28
C ILE A 742 5.76 -5.34 -52.58
N ASP A 743 5.02 -5.81 -53.59
CA ASP A 743 5.50 -6.10 -54.91
C ASP A 743 5.12 -4.98 -55.87
N GLY A 744 6.10 -4.56 -56.70
CA GLY A 744 5.88 -3.64 -57.77
C GLY A 744 6.07 -4.31 -59.13
N MET A 745 5.35 -3.82 -60.12
CA MET A 745 5.43 -4.32 -61.51
C MET A 745 6.52 -3.58 -62.28
N LEU A 746 7.54 -4.29 -62.72
CA LEU A 746 8.56 -3.83 -63.64
C LEU A 746 8.20 -4.33 -65.04
N HIS A 747 7.61 -3.43 -65.86
CA HIS A 747 7.24 -3.77 -67.25
C HIS A 747 8.49 -4.02 -68.10
N ILE A 748 8.41 -4.94 -69.06
CA ILE A 748 9.56 -5.30 -69.95
C ILE A 748 10.23 -4.08 -70.64
N SER A 749 9.45 -3.04 -71.01
CA SER A 749 9.95 -1.79 -71.57
C SER A 749 10.67 -0.89 -70.56
N GLN A 750 10.62 -1.19 -69.27
CA GLN A 750 11.25 -0.40 -68.20
C GLN A 750 12.50 -1.09 -67.63
N ILE A 751 12.91 -2.23 -68.23
CA ILE A 751 14.09 -2.97 -67.78
C ILE A 751 15.38 -2.34 -68.36
N THR A 752 15.34 -2.00 -69.61
CA THR A 752 16.50 -1.34 -70.33
C THR A 752 16.01 -0.47 -71.46
N ASP A 753 16.75 0.62 -71.72
CA ASP A 753 16.55 1.51 -72.83
C ASP A 753 17.53 1.24 -74.06
N LYS A 754 18.49 0.29 -73.79
CA LYS A 754 19.57 0.03 -74.80
C LYS A 754 19.11 -0.88 -75.89
N LYS A 755 18.15 -1.81 -75.72
CA LYS A 755 17.58 -2.67 -76.77
C LYS A 755 16.17 -3.08 -76.42
N ARG A 756 15.35 -3.39 -77.46
CA ARG A 756 14.02 -3.97 -77.26
C ARG A 756 14.14 -5.47 -76.85
N LEU A 757 13.72 -5.84 -75.65
CA LEU A 757 13.76 -7.23 -75.20
C LEU A 757 12.62 -8.02 -75.83
N ALA A 758 12.89 -9.27 -76.23
CA ALA A 758 11.88 -10.21 -76.68
C ALA A 758 11.26 -10.98 -75.46
N LYS A 759 12.07 -11.26 -74.44
CA LYS A 759 11.67 -11.89 -73.23
C LYS A 759 12.35 -11.28 -72.02
N VAL A 760 11.68 -11.21 -70.90
CA VAL A 760 12.20 -10.69 -69.63
C VAL A 760 13.40 -11.51 -69.15
N THR A 761 13.37 -12.83 -69.39
CA THR A 761 14.42 -13.80 -69.04
C THR A 761 15.75 -13.61 -69.76
N GLU A 762 15.83 -12.68 -70.71
CA GLU A 762 17.09 -12.30 -71.30
C GLU A 762 18.02 -11.46 -70.41
N VAL A 763 17.39 -10.86 -69.35
CA VAL A 763 18.10 -9.90 -68.47
C VAL A 763 17.90 -10.23 -67.03
N LEU A 764 16.74 -10.76 -66.64
CA LEU A 764 16.34 -10.99 -65.24
C LEU A 764 15.93 -12.45 -65.01
N HIS A 765 16.30 -12.99 -63.85
CA HIS A 765 15.86 -14.31 -63.31
C HIS A 765 15.14 -14.16 -62.03
N GLU A 766 14.26 -15.10 -61.70
CA GLU A 766 13.61 -15.15 -60.38
C GLU A 766 14.67 -15.32 -59.30
N GLY A 767 14.63 -14.46 -58.28
CA GLY A 767 15.60 -14.40 -57.18
C GLY A 767 16.70 -13.34 -57.36
N ASP A 768 16.82 -12.69 -58.57
CA ASP A 768 17.81 -11.64 -58.77
C ASP A 768 17.56 -10.43 -57.89
N GLU A 769 18.62 -9.86 -57.29
CA GLU A 769 18.59 -8.58 -56.59
C GLU A 769 18.91 -7.45 -57.58
N ILE A 770 17.99 -6.52 -57.76
CA ILE A 770 18.08 -5.41 -58.69
C ILE A 770 17.69 -4.08 -58.02
N LYS A 771 18.23 -2.97 -58.53
CA LYS A 771 17.79 -1.65 -58.12
C LYS A 771 16.70 -1.14 -59.06
N VAL A 772 15.57 -0.73 -58.50
CA VAL A 772 14.43 -0.21 -59.28
C VAL A 772 13.95 1.10 -58.68
N ARG A 773 13.56 2.03 -59.55
CA ARG A 773 12.90 3.28 -59.14
C ARG A 773 11.39 3.10 -59.18
N LEU A 774 10.70 3.51 -58.12
CA LEU A 774 9.23 3.60 -58.11
C LEU A 774 8.78 4.81 -58.94
N VAL A 775 8.11 4.57 -60.03
CA VAL A 775 7.72 5.62 -60.99
C VAL A 775 6.33 6.16 -60.70
N ALA A 776 5.40 5.28 -60.34
CA ALA A 776 4.02 5.68 -60.08
C ALA A 776 3.31 4.65 -59.17
N ILE A 777 2.31 5.13 -58.45
CA ILE A 777 1.33 4.33 -57.71
C ILE A 777 -0.04 4.66 -58.33
N ASP A 778 -0.76 3.64 -58.83
CA ASP A 778 -2.10 3.85 -59.43
C ASP A 778 -3.18 3.98 -58.35
N ASP A 779 -4.40 4.39 -58.72
CA ASP A 779 -5.56 4.57 -57.84
C ASP A 779 -5.99 3.26 -57.12
N ARG A 780 -5.45 2.11 -57.53
CA ARG A 780 -5.68 0.78 -56.92
C ARG A 780 -4.51 0.31 -56.07
N GLY A 781 -3.51 1.22 -55.83
CA GLY A 781 -2.32 0.93 -55.03
C GLY A 781 -1.27 0.06 -55.72
N LYS A 782 -1.32 -0.16 -57.08
CA LYS A 782 -0.31 -0.93 -57.81
C LYS A 782 0.90 -0.07 -58.12
N LEU A 783 2.07 -0.64 -57.80
CA LEU A 783 3.36 0.04 -57.98
C LEU A 783 3.96 -0.23 -59.38
N SER A 784 4.35 0.81 -60.05
CA SER A 784 5.06 0.75 -61.36
C SER A 784 6.54 1.07 -61.16
N LEU A 785 7.39 0.14 -61.56
CA LEU A 785 8.83 0.21 -61.37
C LEU A 785 9.59 0.43 -62.69
N SER A 786 10.78 1.03 -62.61
CA SER A 786 11.70 1.21 -63.73
C SER A 786 13.16 1.00 -63.32
N MET A 787 13.93 0.35 -64.17
CA MET A 787 15.39 0.25 -64.05
C MET A 787 16.10 1.32 -64.92
N ILE A 788 15.37 2.04 -65.78
CA ILE A 788 15.94 3.06 -66.66
C ILE A 788 16.48 4.22 -65.82
N GLY A 789 17.76 4.54 -66.07
CA GLY A 789 18.45 5.59 -65.33
C GLY A 789 18.79 5.27 -63.90
N VAL A 790 18.83 3.98 -63.49
CA VAL A 790 19.29 3.47 -62.25
C VAL A 790 20.55 2.64 -62.40
N GLU A 791 21.66 3.02 -61.76
CA GLU A 791 22.88 2.22 -61.67
C GLU A 791 22.62 0.93 -60.85
N GLN A 792 22.88 -0.22 -61.49
CA GLN A 792 22.66 -1.55 -60.91
C GLN A 792 23.78 -1.98 -59.97
#